data_e1020bc8077236315724a396b5aeeaba
#
_entry.id   e1020bc8077236315724a396b5aeeaba
#
_cell.length_a   1.000
_cell.length_b   1.000
_cell.length_c   1.000
_cell.angle_alpha   90.00
_cell.angle_beta   90.00
_cell.angle_gamma   90.00
#
_symmetry.space_group_name_H-M   'P 1'
#
loop_
_entity.id
_entity.type
_entity.pdbx_description
1 polymer ?
#
loop_
_entity_poly.entity_id
_entity_poly.type
_entity_poly.pdbx_seq_one_letter_code
_entity_poly.pdbx_strand_id
1 'polypeptide(L)'
;ELIPLILCTACLHPEPKERDQLLHILFNLIKRPDDEQRQMILTGCVAFARHVGPTRVEAELLPQCWEQINHKYPERRLLVAESCGALAPYLPKEIRSSLVLSMLQQMLMEDKADLVREAVIKSLGIIMGYIDDPDKYQQGFELLLSALGDPSERVVSATHQVFLPAYAAWTTELGNLQIHLIPTLLNKIEKLLREGEHGLDEHKLHMYLSALQSLIPSLFALVLQNAPFTSKAKLQGEVPQIEVTRFPRPVSPLQDVAIIIGSREQLAMLLQLYDYQLEHEGTTGWETLLWVVNQLLPQLIEIVGKINVASTACVHEFSRFFWRLCRTFGKIFTNTKVKPQFQEILRLSEENIDSTAGNGVLTKATVPIYATGVLTCYIQEEDRKLLVGFLEDVMTMLSLSHAPLDSLKASFVELGANPAYHELLLTVLWYGVVHTSALVRCTAARMFELLVKGVHETLVAQRVVPALITLSSDPEISVRIATIPAFGTIMETVTQRELLERVKMQLASFLEDPQYQDQHSLHTEIIKTFGRVGPNAEPRFRDEFVIPHLHKLALVNNQQSVDSKRLDIATHLFESYSALSCCFISEDLMVNHFLPGLKCLRTDMEHLSPEHEVILSSMIKECEQKVENKTVQEPQGSMSIAASLVSEDTKTKFLNKMGQLTTSGAMLANVFQRKK
;
A
#
# COMPACT_ATOMS: atom_id res chain seq x y z
N GLU A 1 7.87 -40.48 31.10
CA GLU A 1 8.09 -41.07 32.43
C GLU A 1 9.57 -41.00 32.87
N LEU A 2 10.54 -41.06 31.95
CA LEU A 2 11.99 -41.00 32.27
C LEU A 2 12.49 -39.58 32.61
N ILE A 3 11.87 -38.53 32.09
CA ILE A 3 12.33 -37.15 32.25
C ILE A 3 12.38 -36.72 33.73
N PRO A 4 11.32 -36.94 34.56
CA PRO A 4 11.36 -36.59 35.96
C PRO A 4 12.45 -37.36 36.73
N LEU A 5 12.65 -38.63 36.38
CA LEU A 5 13.66 -39.47 37.04
C LEU A 5 15.07 -38.98 36.76
N ILE A 6 15.37 -38.65 35.48
CA ILE A 6 16.67 -38.11 35.08
C ILE A 6 16.96 -36.80 35.79
N LEU A 7 15.96 -35.90 35.83
CA LEU A 7 16.11 -34.57 36.44
C LEU A 7 16.27 -34.68 37.99
N CYS A 8 15.47 -35.51 38.66
CA CYS A 8 15.63 -35.72 40.10
C CYS A 8 17.01 -36.30 40.44
N THR A 9 17.46 -37.25 39.66
CA THR A 9 18.83 -37.83 39.85
C THR A 9 19.91 -36.79 39.60
N ALA A 10 19.80 -35.98 38.57
CA ALA A 10 20.74 -34.89 38.27
C ALA A 10 20.73 -33.80 39.38
N CYS A 11 19.59 -33.52 40.00
CA CYS A 11 19.52 -32.61 41.13
C CYS A 11 20.32 -33.09 42.34
N LEU A 12 20.24 -34.38 42.67
CA LEU A 12 20.71 -34.96 43.90
C LEU A 12 22.07 -35.62 43.82
N HIS A 13 22.56 -35.96 42.62
CA HIS A 13 23.82 -36.68 42.47
C HIS A 13 25.01 -35.78 42.85
N PRO A 14 25.94 -36.26 43.69
CA PRO A 14 27.08 -35.45 44.15
C PRO A 14 28.19 -35.24 43.13
N GLU A 15 28.33 -36.16 42.17
CA GLU A 15 29.42 -36.12 41.16
C GLU A 15 29.04 -35.25 39.95
N PRO A 16 29.78 -34.14 39.66
CA PRO A 16 29.50 -33.28 38.53
C PRO A 16 29.50 -33.96 37.14
N LYS A 17 30.41 -34.94 36.95
CA LYS A 17 30.49 -35.72 35.71
C LYS A 17 29.24 -36.56 35.46
N GLU A 18 28.72 -37.18 36.49
CA GLU A 18 27.50 -37.98 36.40
C GLU A 18 26.27 -37.12 36.13
N ARG A 19 26.20 -35.93 36.73
CA ARG A 19 25.16 -34.96 36.46
C ARG A 19 25.20 -34.48 35.00
N ASP A 20 26.39 -34.21 34.47
CA ASP A 20 26.59 -33.83 33.06
C ASP A 20 26.09 -34.90 32.09
N GLN A 21 26.44 -36.16 32.37
CA GLN A 21 25.94 -37.29 31.56
C GLN A 21 24.45 -37.44 31.60
N LEU A 22 23.82 -37.26 32.76
CA LEU A 22 22.36 -37.32 32.91
C LEU A 22 21.66 -36.24 32.11
N LEU A 23 22.16 -35.01 32.15
CA LEU A 23 21.61 -33.88 31.39
C LEU A 23 21.85 -34.07 29.90
N HIS A 24 22.99 -34.60 29.49
CA HIS A 24 23.26 -34.95 28.10
C HIS A 24 22.27 -36.00 27.58
N ILE A 25 21.96 -37.02 28.36
CA ILE A 25 20.95 -38.02 28.04
C ILE A 25 19.57 -37.36 27.89
N LEU A 26 19.20 -36.45 28.78
CA LEU A 26 17.93 -35.76 28.75
C LEU A 26 17.72 -35.00 27.40
N PHE A 27 18.72 -34.24 26.98
CA PHE A 27 18.64 -33.45 25.74
C PHE A 27 18.73 -34.30 24.47
N ASN A 28 19.26 -35.52 24.57
CA ASN A 28 19.41 -36.45 23.46
C ASN A 28 18.41 -37.64 23.50
N LEU A 29 17.52 -37.68 24.46
CA LEU A 29 16.56 -38.76 24.69
C LEU A 29 15.63 -38.97 23.49
N ILE A 30 15.17 -37.88 22.94
CA ILE A 30 14.26 -37.87 21.79
C ILE A 30 14.99 -37.20 20.62
N LYS A 31 15.09 -37.91 19.50
CA LYS A 31 15.87 -37.45 18.35
C LYS A 31 15.21 -36.24 17.65
N ARG A 32 13.90 -36.27 17.50
CA ARG A 32 13.09 -35.23 16.89
C ARG A 32 11.87 -34.94 17.76
N PRO A 33 12.01 -34.20 18.87
CA PRO A 33 10.91 -33.97 19.81
C PRO A 33 9.82 -33.11 19.17
N ASP A 34 8.56 -33.57 19.29
CA ASP A 34 7.40 -32.80 18.91
C ASP A 34 7.11 -31.66 19.93
N ASP A 35 6.10 -30.84 19.69
CA ASP A 35 5.77 -29.71 20.55
C ASP A 35 5.46 -30.13 22.00
N GLU A 36 4.74 -31.22 22.19
CA GLU A 36 4.39 -31.73 23.51
C GLU A 36 5.61 -32.28 24.25
N GLN A 37 6.47 -33.01 23.55
CA GLN A 37 7.71 -33.56 24.11
C GLN A 37 8.69 -32.46 24.49
N ARG A 38 8.85 -31.41 23.67
CA ARG A 38 9.67 -30.25 24.00
C ARG A 38 9.11 -29.52 25.22
N GLN A 39 7.80 -29.35 25.31
CA GLN A 39 7.16 -28.72 26.47
C GLN A 39 7.40 -29.50 27.76
N MET A 40 7.39 -30.82 27.71
CA MET A 40 7.71 -31.66 28.85
C MET A 40 9.17 -31.48 29.29
N ILE A 41 10.11 -31.46 28.37
CA ILE A 41 11.53 -31.23 28.65
C ILE A 41 11.74 -29.83 29.25
N LEU A 42 11.12 -28.81 28.69
CA LEU A 42 11.21 -27.43 29.20
C LEU A 42 10.65 -27.28 30.61
N THR A 43 9.48 -27.87 30.86
CA THR A 43 8.86 -27.85 32.17
C THR A 43 9.76 -28.52 33.22
N GLY A 44 10.35 -29.63 32.85
CA GLY A 44 11.34 -30.32 33.70
C GLY A 44 12.60 -29.51 33.94
N CYS A 45 13.14 -28.86 32.92
CA CYS A 45 14.31 -27.98 33.04
C CYS A 45 14.03 -26.78 33.94
N VAL A 46 12.84 -26.18 33.87
CA VAL A 46 12.44 -25.08 34.74
C VAL A 46 12.33 -25.54 36.21
N ALA A 47 11.74 -26.72 36.44
CA ALA A 47 11.67 -27.30 37.78
C ALA A 47 13.09 -27.59 38.37
N PHE A 48 13.97 -28.14 37.55
CA PHE A 48 15.36 -28.34 37.90
C PHE A 48 16.06 -27.02 38.24
N ALA A 49 15.89 -26.01 37.41
CA ALA A 49 16.48 -24.68 37.58
C ALA A 49 16.04 -24.01 38.91
N ARG A 50 14.78 -24.11 39.24
CA ARG A 50 14.26 -23.59 40.51
C ARG A 50 14.87 -24.25 41.72
N HIS A 51 15.17 -25.53 41.59
CA HIS A 51 15.73 -26.32 42.73
C HIS A 51 17.24 -26.10 42.91
N VAL A 52 18.00 -26.07 41.81
CA VAL A 52 19.48 -26.03 41.89
C VAL A 52 20.10 -24.64 41.98
N GLY A 53 19.35 -23.63 41.56
CA GLY A 53 19.79 -22.23 41.55
C GLY A 53 20.63 -21.80 40.36
N PRO A 54 20.85 -20.47 40.20
CA PRO A 54 21.43 -19.87 38.98
C PRO A 54 22.84 -20.37 38.63
N THR A 55 23.69 -20.57 39.58
CA THR A 55 25.08 -21.03 39.37
C THR A 55 25.15 -22.39 38.69
N ARG A 56 24.35 -23.34 39.13
CA ARG A 56 24.29 -24.68 38.53
C ARG A 56 23.57 -24.67 37.18
N VAL A 57 22.58 -23.85 37.01
CA VAL A 57 21.90 -23.68 35.71
C VAL A 57 22.87 -23.19 34.65
N GLU A 58 23.67 -22.18 34.97
CA GLU A 58 24.73 -21.67 34.09
C GLU A 58 25.82 -22.74 33.79
N ALA A 59 26.31 -23.43 34.82
CA ALA A 59 27.41 -24.35 34.68
C ALA A 59 27.03 -25.70 34.07
N GLU A 60 25.83 -26.21 34.36
CA GLU A 60 25.42 -27.57 34.01
C GLU A 60 24.36 -27.65 32.92
N LEU A 61 23.35 -26.78 32.94
CA LEU A 61 22.20 -26.86 31.99
C LEU A 61 22.43 -26.07 30.73
N LEU A 62 22.91 -24.85 30.82
CA LEU A 62 23.15 -23.97 29.67
C LEU A 62 24.12 -24.55 28.64
N PRO A 63 25.24 -25.21 29.02
CA PRO A 63 26.13 -25.87 28.06
C PRO A 63 25.45 -26.95 27.23
N GLN A 64 24.50 -27.68 27.78
CA GLN A 64 23.74 -28.69 27.04
C GLN A 64 22.90 -28.03 25.92
N CYS A 65 22.30 -26.87 26.18
CA CYS A 65 21.59 -26.09 25.16
C CYS A 65 22.57 -25.62 24.06
N TRP A 66 23.74 -25.11 24.45
CA TRP A 66 24.78 -24.63 23.52
C TRP A 66 25.22 -25.70 22.53
N GLU A 67 25.40 -26.93 22.98
CA GLU A 67 25.78 -28.06 22.12
C GLU A 67 24.76 -28.36 21.02
N GLN A 68 23.50 -28.05 21.24
CA GLN A 68 22.40 -28.32 20.30
C GLN A 68 22.16 -27.19 19.27
N ILE A 69 22.84 -26.06 19.39
CA ILE A 69 22.55 -24.84 18.60
C ILE A 69 22.69 -25.04 17.08
N ASN A 70 23.60 -25.93 16.67
CA ASN A 70 23.86 -26.26 15.27
C ASN A 70 23.40 -27.69 14.90
N HIS A 71 22.53 -28.27 15.70
CA HIS A 71 22.06 -29.61 15.46
C HIS A 71 21.37 -29.77 14.10
N LYS A 72 21.50 -30.94 13.48
CA LYS A 72 20.93 -31.28 12.19
C LYS A 72 19.39 -31.12 12.14
N TYR A 73 18.70 -31.49 13.22
CA TYR A 73 17.25 -31.45 13.28
C TYR A 73 16.72 -30.12 13.82
N PRO A 74 15.79 -29.45 13.10
CA PRO A 74 15.19 -28.19 13.55
C PRO A 74 14.51 -28.31 14.91
N GLU A 75 13.88 -29.42 15.21
CA GLU A 75 13.15 -29.65 16.47
C GLU A 75 14.09 -29.56 17.68
N ARG A 76 15.34 -29.95 17.52
CA ARG A 76 16.34 -29.84 18.60
C ARG A 76 16.87 -28.41 18.74
N ARG A 77 17.02 -27.69 17.64
CA ARG A 77 17.35 -26.26 17.66
C ARG A 77 16.20 -25.44 18.24
N LEU A 78 14.94 -25.80 17.96
CA LEU A 78 13.77 -25.24 18.62
C LEU A 78 13.85 -25.37 20.14
N LEU A 79 14.25 -26.53 20.64
CA LEU A 79 14.41 -26.76 22.07
C LEU A 79 15.43 -25.78 22.69
N VAL A 80 16.52 -25.49 21.99
CA VAL A 80 17.51 -24.49 22.42
C VAL A 80 16.91 -23.09 22.51
N ALA A 81 16.23 -22.67 21.45
CA ALA A 81 15.60 -21.35 21.38
C ALA A 81 14.55 -21.16 22.49
N GLU A 82 13.69 -22.15 22.69
CA GLU A 82 12.66 -22.14 23.72
C GLU A 82 13.28 -22.19 25.13
N SER A 83 14.35 -22.94 25.32
CA SER A 83 15.06 -23.02 26.59
C SER A 83 15.67 -21.69 27.03
N CYS A 84 16.21 -20.91 26.10
CA CYS A 84 16.76 -19.58 26.39
C CYS A 84 15.73 -18.67 27.06
N GLY A 85 14.52 -18.65 26.55
CA GLY A 85 13.43 -17.87 27.15
C GLY A 85 12.94 -18.44 28.48
N ALA A 86 12.73 -19.74 28.53
CA ALA A 86 12.19 -20.41 29.73
C ALA A 86 13.15 -20.36 30.92
N LEU A 87 14.47 -20.43 30.68
CA LEU A 87 15.50 -20.42 31.72
C LEU A 87 15.97 -19.03 32.11
N ALA A 88 15.63 -18.00 31.38
CA ALA A 88 16.08 -16.63 31.63
C ALA A 88 15.89 -16.16 33.08
N PRO A 89 14.76 -16.40 33.77
CA PRO A 89 14.58 -16.00 35.15
C PRO A 89 15.53 -16.69 36.15
N TYR A 90 16.08 -17.83 35.76
CA TYR A 90 16.90 -18.70 36.63
C TYR A 90 18.40 -18.62 36.33
N LEU A 91 18.80 -17.70 35.48
CA LEU A 91 20.18 -17.44 35.10
C LEU A 91 20.74 -16.21 35.83
N PRO A 92 22.07 -16.12 36.03
CA PRO A 92 22.72 -14.90 36.50
C PRO A 92 22.45 -13.73 35.53
N LYS A 93 22.37 -12.53 36.07
CA LYS A 93 22.05 -11.31 35.26
C LYS A 93 23.01 -11.06 34.11
N GLU A 94 24.29 -11.21 34.36
CA GLU A 94 25.33 -11.01 33.34
C GLU A 94 25.25 -12.04 32.20
N ILE A 95 24.82 -13.25 32.50
CA ILE A 95 24.67 -14.32 31.50
C ILE A 95 23.48 -14.07 30.61
N ARG A 96 22.38 -13.53 31.13
CA ARG A 96 21.18 -13.16 30.32
C ARG A 96 21.53 -12.14 29.25
N SER A 97 22.22 -11.08 29.62
CA SER A 97 22.57 -9.96 28.77
C SER A 97 23.77 -10.21 27.87
N SER A 98 24.61 -11.21 28.16
CA SER A 98 25.78 -11.55 27.35
C SER A 98 25.58 -12.83 26.55
N LEU A 99 25.80 -13.99 27.18
CA LEU A 99 25.83 -15.29 26.50
C LEU A 99 24.47 -15.67 25.88
N VAL A 100 23.39 -15.56 26.64
CA VAL A 100 22.04 -15.96 26.16
C VAL A 100 21.59 -15.04 25.02
N LEU A 101 21.80 -13.75 25.14
CA LEU A 101 21.49 -12.79 24.07
C LEU A 101 22.33 -13.08 22.81
N SER A 102 23.58 -13.42 22.96
CA SER A 102 24.46 -13.80 21.85
C SER A 102 24.06 -15.11 21.19
N MET A 103 23.59 -16.10 21.94
CA MET A 103 23.05 -17.35 21.40
C MET A 103 21.80 -17.06 20.55
N LEU A 104 20.88 -16.26 21.06
CA LEU A 104 19.67 -15.89 20.34
C LEU A 104 19.99 -15.08 19.08
N GLN A 105 20.94 -14.17 19.16
CA GLN A 105 21.42 -13.42 18.01
C GLN A 105 21.96 -14.31 16.91
N GLN A 106 22.83 -15.26 17.27
CA GLN A 106 23.40 -16.22 16.32
C GLN A 106 22.30 -17.05 15.65
N MET A 107 21.36 -17.56 16.41
CA MET A 107 20.25 -18.36 15.90
C MET A 107 19.35 -17.54 14.97
N LEU A 108 19.07 -16.30 15.31
CA LEU A 108 18.25 -15.42 14.46
C LEU A 108 18.92 -15.13 13.12
N MET A 109 20.24 -14.90 13.13
CA MET A 109 20.99 -14.53 11.94
C MET A 109 21.32 -15.71 11.03
N GLU A 110 21.57 -16.89 11.59
CA GLU A 110 22.13 -18.02 10.87
C GLU A 110 21.19 -19.21 10.66
N ASP A 111 20.13 -19.35 11.47
CA ASP A 111 19.25 -20.51 11.35
C ASP A 111 18.39 -20.45 10.08
N LYS A 112 18.36 -21.55 9.35
CA LYS A 112 17.63 -21.66 8.08
C LYS A 112 16.14 -21.94 8.27
N ALA A 113 15.74 -22.48 9.43
CA ALA A 113 14.35 -22.80 9.72
C ALA A 113 13.61 -21.60 10.32
N ASP A 114 12.53 -21.18 9.70
CA ASP A 114 11.71 -20.06 10.20
C ASP A 114 11.03 -20.36 11.53
N LEU A 115 10.67 -21.61 11.78
CA LEU A 115 10.15 -22.06 13.09
C LEU A 115 11.12 -21.80 14.23
N VAL A 116 12.41 -22.03 13.98
CA VAL A 116 13.48 -21.77 14.96
C VAL A 116 13.62 -20.27 15.19
N ARG A 117 13.65 -19.48 14.13
CA ARG A 117 13.72 -18.01 14.23
C ARG A 117 12.50 -17.43 14.95
N GLU A 118 11.30 -17.96 14.70
CA GLU A 118 10.09 -17.59 15.43
C GLU A 118 10.23 -17.85 16.94
N ALA A 119 10.73 -19.02 17.31
CA ALA A 119 10.98 -19.36 18.72
C ALA A 119 12.04 -18.45 19.36
N VAL A 120 13.07 -18.07 18.60
CA VAL A 120 14.08 -17.08 19.02
C VAL A 120 13.42 -15.74 19.32
N ILE A 121 12.53 -15.27 18.46
CA ILE A 121 11.81 -14.01 18.66
C ILE A 121 10.96 -14.04 19.93
N LYS A 122 10.25 -15.13 20.17
CA LYS A 122 9.44 -15.29 21.38
C LYS A 122 10.33 -15.29 22.65
N SER A 123 11.48 -15.93 22.58
CA SER A 123 12.45 -15.90 23.67
C SER A 123 13.09 -14.54 23.90
N LEU A 124 13.39 -13.79 22.83
CA LEU A 124 13.84 -12.41 22.91
C LEU A 124 12.81 -11.52 23.62
N GLY A 125 11.53 -11.70 23.30
CA GLY A 125 10.46 -11.00 24.01
C GLY A 125 10.42 -11.27 25.51
N ILE A 126 10.67 -12.51 25.92
CA ILE A 126 10.75 -12.88 27.33
C ILE A 126 12.00 -12.28 27.98
N ILE A 127 13.16 -12.42 27.33
CA ILE A 127 14.44 -12.02 27.92
C ILE A 127 14.56 -10.51 28.09
N MET A 128 13.89 -9.72 27.27
CA MET A 128 13.88 -8.26 27.43
C MET A 128 13.42 -7.81 28.81
N GLY A 129 12.49 -8.53 29.43
CA GLY A 129 12.05 -8.27 30.78
C GLY A 129 13.09 -8.55 31.88
N TYR A 130 14.19 -9.21 31.52
CA TYR A 130 15.25 -9.62 32.45
C TYR A 130 16.62 -8.98 32.16
N ILE A 131 16.70 -8.07 31.19
CA ILE A 131 17.92 -7.33 30.87
C ILE A 131 17.90 -5.99 31.62
N ASP A 132 18.91 -5.74 32.43
CA ASP A 132 19.05 -4.50 33.21
C ASP A 132 20.12 -3.56 32.61
N ASP A 133 20.92 -4.01 31.64
CA ASP A 133 22.05 -3.27 31.10
C ASP A 133 21.64 -2.32 29.96
N PRO A 134 21.67 -0.99 30.19
CA PRO A 134 21.33 -0.02 29.16
C PRO A 134 22.25 -0.06 27.92
N ASP A 135 23.48 -0.56 28.06
CA ASP A 135 24.44 -0.66 26.96
C ASP A 135 24.01 -1.68 25.89
N LYS A 136 23.04 -2.53 26.19
CA LYS A 136 22.46 -3.49 25.24
C LYS A 136 21.40 -2.90 24.32
N TYR A 137 21.11 -1.61 24.44
CA TYR A 137 20.12 -0.93 23.58
C TYR A 137 20.42 -1.11 22.08
N GLN A 138 21.64 -0.82 21.65
CA GLN A 138 22.02 -0.90 20.24
C GLN A 138 21.96 -2.32 19.70
N GLN A 139 22.45 -3.30 20.47
CA GLN A 139 22.36 -4.71 20.08
C GLN A 139 20.92 -5.16 19.94
N GLY A 140 20.07 -4.82 20.88
CA GLY A 140 18.63 -5.11 20.83
C GLY A 140 17.93 -4.46 19.65
N PHE A 141 18.28 -3.22 19.33
CA PHE A 141 17.75 -2.48 18.19
C PHE A 141 18.13 -3.15 16.85
N GLU A 142 19.36 -3.56 16.70
CA GLU A 142 19.82 -4.29 15.51
C GLU A 142 19.13 -5.64 15.35
N LEU A 143 18.92 -6.37 16.44
CA LEU A 143 18.15 -7.60 16.45
C LEU A 143 16.69 -7.35 16.03
N LEU A 144 16.10 -6.29 16.53
CA LEU A 144 14.73 -5.88 16.18
C LEU A 144 14.61 -5.58 14.68
N LEU A 145 15.53 -4.82 14.12
CA LEU A 145 15.52 -4.51 12.68
C LEU A 145 15.74 -5.76 11.82
N SER A 146 16.64 -6.65 12.22
CA SER A 146 16.84 -7.92 11.53
C SER A 146 15.58 -8.78 11.54
N ALA A 147 14.90 -8.85 12.67
CA ALA A 147 13.65 -9.61 12.82
C ALA A 147 12.52 -9.02 11.98
N LEU A 148 12.39 -7.70 11.95
CA LEU A 148 11.38 -7.01 11.13
C LEU A 148 11.62 -7.20 9.63
N GLY A 149 12.87 -7.33 9.21
CA GLY A 149 13.26 -7.58 7.82
C GLY A 149 13.35 -9.06 7.42
N ASP A 150 12.93 -9.98 8.27
CA ASP A 150 13.00 -11.42 7.99
C ASP A 150 12.13 -11.79 6.78
N PRO A 151 12.58 -12.66 5.88
CA PRO A 151 11.80 -13.10 4.72
C PRO A 151 10.55 -13.92 5.09
N SER A 152 10.51 -14.52 6.29
CA SER A 152 9.35 -15.27 6.76
C SER A 152 8.31 -14.35 7.42
N GLU A 153 7.10 -14.38 6.91
CA GLU A 153 5.98 -13.65 7.51
C GLU A 153 5.68 -14.09 8.95
N ARG A 154 5.91 -15.35 9.26
CA ARG A 154 5.77 -15.91 10.61
C ARG A 154 6.70 -15.24 11.61
N VAL A 155 7.95 -15.04 11.24
CA VAL A 155 8.95 -14.35 12.07
C VAL A 155 8.62 -12.88 12.24
N VAL A 156 8.24 -12.20 11.17
CA VAL A 156 7.81 -10.79 11.22
C VAL A 156 6.57 -10.62 12.11
N SER A 157 5.58 -11.49 11.96
CA SER A 157 4.38 -11.47 12.79
C SER A 157 4.68 -11.66 14.28
N ALA A 158 5.52 -12.63 14.62
CA ALA A 158 5.97 -12.85 16.00
C ALA A 158 6.74 -11.65 16.55
N THR A 159 7.53 -10.99 15.72
CA THR A 159 8.25 -9.77 16.09
C THR A 159 7.29 -8.65 16.48
N HIS A 160 6.26 -8.39 15.68
CA HIS A 160 5.26 -7.38 15.98
C HIS A 160 4.42 -7.71 17.21
N GLN A 161 4.12 -8.99 17.45
CA GLN A 161 3.25 -9.43 18.54
C GLN A 161 3.98 -9.57 19.88
N VAL A 162 5.23 -9.97 19.88
CA VAL A 162 5.97 -10.36 21.08
C VAL A 162 7.20 -9.50 21.34
N PHE A 163 8.12 -9.45 20.39
CA PHE A 163 9.42 -8.79 20.60
C PHE A 163 9.32 -7.27 20.63
N LEU A 164 8.67 -6.68 19.66
CA LEU A 164 8.55 -5.22 19.56
C LEU A 164 7.83 -4.60 20.77
N PRO A 165 6.70 -5.14 21.26
CA PRO A 165 6.09 -4.66 22.50
C PRO A 165 6.99 -4.78 23.72
N ALA A 166 7.72 -5.88 23.85
CA ALA A 166 8.67 -6.10 24.95
C ALA A 166 9.85 -5.13 24.89
N TYR A 167 10.40 -4.92 23.69
CA TYR A 167 11.47 -3.96 23.47
C TYR A 167 11.02 -2.52 23.74
N ALA A 168 9.82 -2.18 23.31
CA ALA A 168 9.21 -0.87 23.57
C ALA A 168 9.03 -0.62 25.09
N ALA A 169 8.55 -1.62 25.83
CA ALA A 169 8.43 -1.54 27.29
C ALA A 169 9.80 -1.36 27.96
N TRP A 170 10.79 -2.11 27.53
CA TRP A 170 12.15 -2.00 28.05
C TRP A 170 12.77 -0.63 27.76
N THR A 171 12.64 -0.11 26.54
CA THR A 171 13.14 1.23 26.16
C THR A 171 12.39 2.34 26.87
N THR A 172 11.11 2.16 27.16
CA THR A 172 10.30 3.11 27.94
C THR A 172 10.84 3.25 29.36
N GLU A 173 11.17 2.12 30.01
CA GLU A 173 11.80 2.13 31.34
C GLU A 173 13.16 2.84 31.35
N LEU A 174 13.93 2.70 30.26
CA LEU A 174 15.22 3.39 30.10
C LEU A 174 15.06 4.88 29.70
N GLY A 175 13.87 5.34 29.39
CA GLY A 175 13.63 6.70 28.85
C GLY A 175 13.99 6.86 27.37
N ASN A 176 14.22 5.77 26.66
CA ASN A 176 14.73 5.80 25.28
C ASN A 176 13.65 5.72 24.20
N LEU A 177 12.40 5.42 24.52
CA LEU A 177 11.33 5.31 23.52
C LEU A 177 11.13 6.63 22.76
N GLN A 178 10.96 7.71 23.48
CA GLN A 178 10.73 9.05 22.95
C GLN A 178 12.02 9.69 22.41
N ILE A 179 13.14 9.49 23.08
CA ILE A 179 14.40 10.19 22.80
C ILE A 179 15.20 9.53 21.69
N HIS A 180 15.19 8.18 21.62
CA HIS A 180 16.04 7.41 20.73
C HIS A 180 15.29 6.53 19.74
N LEU A 181 14.36 5.68 20.19
CA LEU A 181 13.76 4.65 19.33
C LEU A 181 12.91 5.24 18.22
N ILE A 182 11.94 6.06 18.55
CA ILE A 182 11.05 6.69 17.55
C ILE A 182 11.82 7.64 16.65
N PRO A 183 12.67 8.57 17.16
CA PRO A 183 13.47 9.43 16.31
C PRO A 183 14.41 8.69 15.37
N THR A 184 15.01 7.59 15.80
CA THR A 184 15.91 6.78 14.94
C THR A 184 15.13 6.15 13.79
N LEU A 185 13.94 5.60 14.04
CA LEU A 185 13.09 5.04 12.99
C LEU A 185 12.64 6.12 12.00
N LEU A 186 12.28 7.30 12.47
CA LEU A 186 11.92 8.44 11.62
C LEU A 186 13.08 8.90 10.75
N ASN A 187 14.29 8.98 11.31
CA ASN A 187 15.48 9.35 10.56
C ASN A 187 15.84 8.31 9.48
N LYS A 188 15.62 7.03 9.75
CA LYS A 188 15.79 5.97 8.76
C LYS A 188 14.79 6.10 7.62
N ILE A 189 13.55 6.45 7.91
CA ILE A 189 12.53 6.72 6.90
C ILE A 189 12.90 7.94 6.05
N GLU A 190 13.32 9.04 6.67
CA GLU A 190 13.76 10.24 5.95
C GLU A 190 14.95 9.95 5.04
N LYS A 191 15.94 9.21 5.54
CA LYS A 191 17.09 8.79 4.75
C LYS A 191 16.69 7.94 3.55
N LEU A 192 15.79 6.98 3.76
CA LEU A 192 15.28 6.11 2.70
C LEU A 192 14.56 6.90 1.61
N LEU A 193 13.76 7.89 1.98
CA LEU A 193 13.05 8.75 1.04
C LEU A 193 14.00 9.69 0.27
N ARG A 194 15.07 10.19 0.89
CA ARG A 194 16.08 11.01 0.22
C ARG A 194 16.91 10.22 -0.79
N GLU A 195 17.28 8.98 -0.46
CA GLU A 195 18.06 8.11 -1.34
C GLU A 195 17.22 7.50 -2.47
N GLY A 196 15.91 7.64 -2.41
CA GLY A 196 14.96 7.00 -3.31
C GLY A 196 14.76 7.67 -4.68
N GLU A 197 15.59 8.64 -5.07
CA GLU A 197 15.48 9.29 -6.40
C GLU A 197 15.66 8.29 -7.56
N HIS A 198 16.37 7.18 -7.34
CA HIS A 198 16.65 6.15 -8.34
C HIS A 198 15.89 4.83 -8.10
N GLY A 199 14.99 4.78 -7.15
CA GLY A 199 14.20 3.61 -6.79
C GLY A 199 14.05 3.47 -5.28
N LEU A 200 12.85 3.76 -4.78
CA LEU A 200 12.53 3.62 -3.36
C LEU A 200 12.51 2.13 -2.98
N ASP A 201 13.19 1.77 -1.89
CA ASP A 201 13.05 0.45 -1.27
C ASP A 201 11.73 0.40 -0.47
N GLU A 202 10.66 0.00 -1.14
CA GLU A 202 9.32 -0.06 -0.55
C GLU A 202 9.23 -1.08 0.59
N HIS A 203 10.02 -2.15 0.52
CA HIS A 203 10.06 -3.17 1.56
C HIS A 203 10.60 -2.60 2.88
N LYS A 204 11.69 -1.85 2.83
CA LYS A 204 12.24 -1.18 4.02
C LYS A 204 11.32 -0.09 4.57
N LEU A 205 10.68 0.67 3.70
CA LEU A 205 9.71 1.67 4.11
C LEU A 205 8.54 1.03 4.86
N HIS A 206 7.99 -0.04 4.31
CA HIS A 206 6.93 -0.82 4.96
C HIS A 206 7.39 -1.35 6.32
N MET A 207 8.60 -1.88 6.40
CA MET A 207 9.20 -2.39 7.63
C MET A 207 9.28 -1.30 8.72
N TYR A 208 9.82 -0.14 8.40
CA TYR A 208 9.96 0.96 9.37
C TYR A 208 8.62 1.57 9.78
N LEU A 209 7.72 1.78 8.84
CA LEU A 209 6.39 2.32 9.15
C LEU A 209 5.53 1.33 9.95
N SER A 210 5.61 0.04 9.64
CA SER A 210 4.95 -0.99 10.42
C SER A 210 5.47 -1.04 11.86
N ALA A 211 6.78 -0.87 12.04
CA ALA A 211 7.38 -0.77 13.37
C ALA A 211 6.87 0.44 14.14
N LEU A 212 6.86 1.63 13.52
CA LEU A 212 6.31 2.84 14.13
C LEU A 212 4.83 2.68 14.48
N GLN A 213 4.06 2.09 13.59
CA GLN A 213 2.64 1.83 13.81
C GLN A 213 2.41 0.92 15.02
N SER A 214 3.23 -0.10 15.18
CA SER A 214 3.17 -1.01 16.34
C SER A 214 3.64 -0.35 17.64
N LEU A 215 4.40 0.75 17.56
CA LEU A 215 4.82 1.54 18.72
C LEU A 215 3.77 2.57 19.17
N ILE A 216 2.74 2.82 18.41
CA ILE A 216 1.69 3.80 18.76
C ILE A 216 1.05 3.50 20.12
N PRO A 217 0.64 2.26 20.44
CA PRO A 217 0.10 1.97 21.77
C PRO A 217 1.08 2.28 22.90
N SER A 218 2.36 1.95 22.73
CA SER A 218 3.40 2.23 23.71
C SER A 218 3.64 3.73 23.89
N LEU A 219 3.61 4.49 22.81
CA LEU A 219 3.73 5.95 22.85
C LEU A 219 2.54 6.59 23.58
N PHE A 220 1.33 6.17 23.24
CA PHE A 220 0.13 6.69 23.90
C PHE A 220 0.08 6.34 25.39
N ALA A 221 0.46 5.10 25.76
CA ALA A 221 0.61 4.72 27.15
C ALA A 221 1.63 5.60 27.89
N LEU A 222 2.75 5.91 27.24
CA LEU A 222 3.76 6.83 27.82
C LEU A 222 3.20 8.25 28.04
N VAL A 223 2.43 8.77 27.09
CA VAL A 223 1.73 10.05 27.23
C VAL A 223 0.82 10.03 28.47
N LEU A 224 0.02 8.97 28.62
CA LEU A 224 -0.91 8.83 29.74
C LEU A 224 -0.19 8.65 31.08
N GLN A 225 0.88 7.85 31.11
CA GLN A 225 1.66 7.59 32.33
C GLN A 225 2.43 8.81 32.83
N ASN A 226 2.84 9.69 31.92
CA ASN A 226 3.51 10.94 32.24
C ASN A 226 2.54 12.10 32.49
N ALA A 227 1.26 11.82 32.63
CA ALA A 227 0.26 12.81 32.96
C ALA A 227 0.52 13.43 34.35
N PRO A 228 0.43 14.75 34.50
CA PRO A 228 0.53 15.38 35.82
C PRO A 228 -0.68 15.02 36.69
N PHE A 229 -0.47 14.97 38.00
CA PHE A 229 -1.52 14.76 38.99
C PHE A 229 -2.26 13.42 38.90
N THR A 230 -1.66 12.38 38.32
CA THR A 230 -2.27 11.03 38.23
C THR A 230 -2.71 10.47 39.60
N SER A 231 -1.97 10.79 40.66
CA SER A 231 -2.30 10.39 42.03
C SER A 231 -3.57 11.05 42.59
N LYS A 232 -4.00 12.17 41.99
CA LYS A 232 -5.20 12.91 42.43
C LYS A 232 -6.41 12.62 41.51
N ALA A 233 -6.20 11.94 40.41
CA ALA A 233 -7.27 11.63 39.49
C ALA A 233 -8.18 10.53 40.08
N LYS A 234 -9.46 10.77 40.08
CA LYS A 234 -10.50 9.80 40.52
C LYS A 234 -11.49 9.60 39.41
N LEU A 235 -11.88 8.35 39.21
CA LEU A 235 -12.90 8.00 38.22
C LEU A 235 -14.24 8.64 38.67
N GLN A 236 -14.85 9.42 37.79
CA GLN A 236 -16.18 9.98 37.99
C GLN A 236 -17.19 9.11 37.22
N GLY A 237 -18.01 8.34 37.97
CA GLY A 237 -19.03 7.49 37.39
C GLY A 237 -18.60 6.05 37.14
N GLU A 238 -19.42 5.32 36.39
CA GLU A 238 -19.12 3.95 35.98
C GLU A 238 -17.95 3.93 34.99
N VAL A 239 -17.19 2.82 34.96
CA VAL A 239 -16.12 2.62 33.98
C VAL A 239 -16.72 2.71 32.57
N PRO A 240 -16.37 3.74 31.78
CA PRO A 240 -16.93 3.87 30.44
C PRO A 240 -16.51 2.70 29.58
N GLN A 241 -17.41 2.27 28.70
CA GLN A 241 -17.06 1.29 27.65
C GLN A 241 -16.17 1.97 26.62
N ILE A 242 -14.90 2.11 26.92
CA ILE A 242 -13.92 2.87 26.15
C ILE A 242 -13.87 2.41 24.69
N GLU A 243 -14.04 1.10 24.47
CA GLU A 243 -13.99 0.48 23.14
C GLU A 243 -15.13 0.92 22.23
N VAL A 244 -16.32 1.22 22.81
CA VAL A 244 -17.50 1.63 22.03
C VAL A 244 -17.43 3.08 21.60
N THR A 245 -16.83 3.94 22.42
CA THR A 245 -16.77 5.38 22.15
C THR A 245 -15.63 5.77 21.19
N ARG A 246 -14.51 5.05 21.20
CA ARG A 246 -13.33 5.36 20.39
C ARG A 246 -13.17 4.47 19.17
N PHE A 247 -13.59 3.19 19.23
CA PHE A 247 -13.39 2.22 18.15
C PHE A 247 -14.66 1.40 17.90
N PRO A 248 -15.28 1.54 16.72
CA PRO A 248 -16.24 0.54 16.28
C PRO A 248 -15.51 -0.79 16.02
N ARG A 249 -16.11 -1.89 16.51
CA ARG A 249 -15.61 -3.28 16.40
C ARG A 249 -14.94 -3.58 15.03
N PRO A 250 -14.00 -4.56 14.94
CA PRO A 250 -13.69 -5.59 15.92
C PRO A 250 -12.36 -5.40 16.67
N VAL A 251 -11.49 -4.45 16.33
CA VAL A 251 -10.14 -4.32 16.90
C VAL A 251 -9.96 -2.95 17.54
N SER A 252 -9.79 -2.93 18.87
CA SER A 252 -9.48 -1.71 19.61
C SER A 252 -7.97 -1.62 19.85
N PRO A 253 -7.25 -0.63 19.27
CA PRO A 253 -5.88 -0.34 19.66
C PRO A 253 -5.70 0.02 21.12
N LEU A 254 -6.77 0.43 21.81
CA LEU A 254 -6.75 0.69 23.25
C LEU A 254 -6.63 -0.58 24.11
N GLN A 255 -6.91 -1.75 23.57
CA GLN A 255 -6.68 -3.00 24.27
C GLN A 255 -5.19 -3.18 24.59
N ASP A 256 -4.32 -2.91 23.64
CA ASP A 256 -2.87 -2.95 23.83
C ASP A 256 -2.41 -1.90 24.84
N VAL A 257 -2.99 -0.70 24.79
CA VAL A 257 -2.72 0.36 25.78
C VAL A 257 -3.17 -0.06 27.17
N ALA A 258 -4.32 -0.69 27.31
CA ALA A 258 -4.83 -1.20 28.58
C ALA A 258 -3.90 -2.27 29.19
N ILE A 259 -3.34 -3.14 28.36
CA ILE A 259 -2.36 -4.15 28.79
C ILE A 259 -1.08 -3.48 29.32
N ILE A 260 -0.58 -2.47 28.64
CA ILE A 260 0.63 -1.73 29.05
C ILE A 260 0.40 -0.99 30.38
N ILE A 261 -0.76 -0.35 30.53
CA ILE A 261 -1.12 0.38 31.76
C ILE A 261 -1.45 -0.57 32.90
N GLY A 262 -1.97 -1.74 32.59
CA GLY A 262 -2.21 -2.83 33.53
C GLY A 262 -3.64 -2.94 34.06
N SER A 263 -4.50 -1.95 33.84
CA SER A 263 -5.89 -1.93 34.35
C SER A 263 -6.79 -1.11 33.43
N ARG A 264 -7.98 -1.62 33.11
CA ARG A 264 -9.01 -0.88 32.36
C ARG A 264 -9.53 0.33 33.14
N GLU A 265 -9.66 0.22 34.45
CA GLU A 265 -10.11 1.33 35.31
C GLU A 265 -9.10 2.46 35.34
N GLN A 266 -7.83 2.13 35.49
CA GLN A 266 -6.74 3.10 35.45
C GLN A 266 -6.64 3.76 34.05
N LEU A 267 -6.78 3.00 32.97
CA LEU A 267 -6.84 3.54 31.62
C LEU A 267 -8.01 4.51 31.45
N ALA A 268 -9.21 4.13 31.90
CA ALA A 268 -10.40 4.98 31.84
C ALA A 268 -10.18 6.32 32.56
N MET A 269 -9.60 6.27 33.76
CA MET A 269 -9.27 7.45 34.54
C MET A 269 -8.27 8.35 33.83
N LEU A 270 -7.20 7.78 33.30
CA LEU A 270 -6.18 8.51 32.55
C LEU A 270 -6.73 9.13 31.27
N LEU A 271 -7.62 8.43 30.56
CA LEU A 271 -8.29 8.95 29.37
C LEU A 271 -9.21 10.12 29.70
N GLN A 272 -9.94 10.08 30.81
CA GLN A 272 -10.76 11.22 31.24
C GLN A 272 -9.89 12.44 31.53
N LEU A 273 -8.77 12.27 32.23
CA LEU A 273 -7.82 13.32 32.52
C LEU A 273 -7.21 13.90 31.24
N TYR A 274 -6.83 13.03 30.30
CA TYR A 274 -6.27 13.38 28.99
C TYR A 274 -7.27 14.17 28.13
N ASP A 275 -8.49 13.69 27.98
CA ASP A 275 -9.54 14.37 27.21
C ASP A 275 -9.90 15.72 27.82
N TYR A 276 -10.00 15.81 29.17
CA TYR A 276 -10.22 17.06 29.87
C TYR A 276 -9.12 18.09 29.59
N GLN A 277 -7.86 17.64 29.61
CA GLN A 277 -6.70 18.49 29.35
C GLN A 277 -6.72 19.04 27.93
N LEU A 278 -7.05 18.22 26.93
CA LEU A 278 -7.16 18.67 25.55
C LEU A 278 -8.30 19.67 25.34
N GLU A 279 -9.44 19.50 26.03
CA GLU A 279 -10.58 20.41 25.93
C GLU A 279 -10.31 21.79 26.57
N HIS A 280 -9.48 21.86 27.61
CA HIS A 280 -9.23 23.08 28.38
C HIS A 280 -7.88 23.75 28.06
N GLU A 281 -7.23 23.34 26.97
CA GLU A 281 -6.00 23.93 26.41
C GLU A 281 -4.79 24.05 27.35
N GLY A 282 -4.81 23.39 28.51
CA GLY A 282 -3.66 23.39 29.42
C GLY A 282 -2.71 22.24 29.09
N THR A 283 -1.48 22.49 28.70
CA THR A 283 -0.46 21.48 28.46
C THR A 283 0.64 21.42 29.51
N THR A 284 0.54 22.24 30.54
CA THR A 284 1.54 22.33 31.60
C THR A 284 1.70 20.99 32.32
N GLY A 285 2.90 20.43 32.30
CA GLY A 285 3.21 19.15 32.91
C GLY A 285 3.02 17.91 32.03
N TRP A 286 2.44 18.07 30.84
CA TRP A 286 2.27 16.98 29.86
C TRP A 286 3.45 16.96 28.87
N GLU A 287 4.65 16.66 29.32
CA GLU A 287 5.87 16.76 28.52
C GLU A 287 5.88 15.85 27.30
N THR A 288 5.46 14.60 27.46
CA THR A 288 5.40 13.65 26.32
C THR A 288 4.35 14.06 25.30
N LEU A 289 3.20 14.54 25.73
CA LEU A 289 2.16 15.07 24.84
C LEU A 289 2.66 16.29 24.06
N LEU A 290 3.35 17.19 24.74
CA LEU A 290 3.98 18.36 24.09
C LEU A 290 5.00 17.95 23.04
N TRP A 291 5.80 16.93 23.33
CA TRP A 291 6.76 16.37 22.37
C TRP A 291 6.04 15.81 21.12
N VAL A 292 4.96 15.06 21.31
CA VAL A 292 4.16 14.52 20.21
C VAL A 292 3.60 15.65 19.35
N VAL A 293 3.02 16.67 19.96
CA VAL A 293 2.37 17.79 19.24
C VAL A 293 3.38 18.70 18.56
N ASN A 294 4.49 19.02 19.22
CA ASN A 294 5.41 20.07 18.78
C ASN A 294 6.63 19.55 18.02
N GLN A 295 6.97 18.26 18.14
CA GLN A 295 8.14 17.67 17.49
C GLN A 295 7.77 16.50 16.59
N LEU A 296 7.05 15.49 17.08
CA LEU A 296 6.72 14.29 16.31
C LEU A 296 5.78 14.59 15.15
N LEU A 297 4.65 15.22 15.39
CA LEU A 297 3.67 15.55 14.35
C LEU A 297 4.25 16.47 13.27
N PRO A 298 4.95 17.58 13.60
CA PRO A 298 5.57 18.41 12.56
C PRO A 298 6.58 17.65 11.72
N GLN A 299 7.39 16.79 12.31
CA GLN A 299 8.36 15.97 11.58
C GLN A 299 7.68 14.96 10.66
N LEU A 300 6.62 14.30 11.11
CA LEU A 300 5.83 13.38 10.30
C LEU A 300 5.19 14.10 9.11
N ILE A 301 4.61 15.27 9.32
CA ILE A 301 3.98 16.06 8.26
C ILE A 301 5.02 16.55 7.25
N GLU A 302 6.21 16.94 7.71
CA GLU A 302 7.32 17.30 6.82
C GLU A 302 7.77 16.09 5.95
N ILE A 303 7.89 14.91 6.53
CA ILE A 303 8.21 13.67 5.81
C ILE A 303 7.16 13.40 4.73
N VAL A 304 5.88 13.50 5.08
CA VAL A 304 4.74 13.30 4.17
C VAL A 304 4.80 14.27 2.99
N GLY A 305 5.19 15.51 3.23
CA GLY A 305 5.36 16.53 2.19
C GLY A 305 6.47 16.25 1.17
N LYS A 306 7.37 15.32 1.47
CA LYS A 306 8.46 14.90 0.57
C LYS A 306 8.13 13.65 -0.25
N ILE A 307 7.01 13.00 0.01
CA ILE A 307 6.61 11.76 -0.67
C ILE A 307 6.03 12.07 -2.04
N ASN A 308 6.45 11.31 -3.05
CA ASN A 308 5.88 11.38 -4.38
C ASN A 308 4.48 10.73 -4.39
N VAL A 309 3.50 11.44 -4.93
CA VAL A 309 2.12 10.97 -5.07
C VAL A 309 2.02 9.70 -5.90
N ALA A 310 2.92 9.51 -6.89
CA ALA A 310 2.96 8.32 -7.71
C ALA A 310 3.31 7.03 -6.93
N SER A 311 3.94 7.16 -5.79
CA SER A 311 4.22 6.03 -4.87
C SER A 311 2.98 5.64 -4.08
N THR A 312 2.07 4.89 -4.72
CA THR A 312 0.79 4.48 -4.11
C THR A 312 0.97 3.68 -2.83
N ALA A 313 1.99 2.83 -2.76
CA ALA A 313 2.32 2.07 -1.56
C ALA A 313 2.69 2.98 -0.39
N CYS A 314 3.50 4.02 -0.61
CA CYS A 314 3.85 5.00 0.41
C CYS A 314 2.64 5.78 0.90
N VAL A 315 1.80 6.25 -0.01
CA VAL A 315 0.57 6.96 0.32
C VAL A 315 -0.34 6.09 1.20
N HIS A 316 -0.53 4.84 0.82
CA HIS A 316 -1.34 3.89 1.57
C HIS A 316 -0.78 3.62 2.98
N GLU A 317 0.51 3.37 3.09
CA GLU A 317 1.17 3.08 4.38
C GLU A 317 1.11 4.27 5.34
N PHE A 318 1.39 5.47 4.86
CA PHE A 318 1.30 6.68 5.69
C PHE A 318 -0.14 7.03 6.07
N SER A 319 -1.09 6.79 5.18
CA SER A 319 -2.52 6.96 5.48
C SER A 319 -2.96 6.02 6.61
N ARG A 320 -2.57 4.77 6.56
CA ARG A 320 -2.83 3.79 7.62
C ARG A 320 -2.18 4.20 8.94
N PHE A 321 -0.94 4.68 8.89
CA PHE A 321 -0.23 5.13 10.07
C PHE A 321 -0.96 6.30 10.76
N PHE A 322 -1.30 7.34 10.03
CA PHE A 322 -2.03 8.49 10.57
C PHE A 322 -3.43 8.11 11.07
N TRP A 323 -4.12 7.25 10.35
CA TRP A 323 -5.42 6.74 10.76
C TRP A 323 -5.33 6.06 12.13
N ARG A 324 -4.35 5.18 12.30
CA ARG A 324 -4.14 4.48 13.58
C ARG A 324 -3.70 5.41 14.69
N LEU A 325 -2.81 6.34 14.39
CA LEU A 325 -2.37 7.37 15.34
C LEU A 325 -3.55 8.20 15.85
N CYS A 326 -4.34 8.74 14.94
CA CYS A 326 -5.48 9.61 15.27
C CYS A 326 -6.56 8.85 16.02
N ARG A 327 -6.85 7.63 15.65
CA ARG A 327 -7.83 6.80 16.36
C ARG A 327 -7.36 6.40 17.74
N THR A 328 -6.09 6.13 17.93
CA THR A 328 -5.54 5.82 19.25
C THR A 328 -5.56 7.05 20.16
N PHE A 329 -5.09 8.18 19.68
CA PHE A 329 -5.03 9.43 20.46
C PHE A 329 -6.40 10.10 20.65
N GLY A 330 -7.39 9.73 19.86
CA GLY A 330 -8.78 10.13 20.02
C GLY A 330 -9.21 11.33 19.21
N LYS A 331 -10.53 11.56 19.20
CA LYS A 331 -11.18 12.59 18.37
C LYS A 331 -10.76 14.00 18.76
N ILE A 332 -10.68 14.32 20.04
CA ILE A 332 -10.33 15.65 20.54
C ILE A 332 -8.90 16.00 20.12
N PHE A 333 -7.95 15.06 20.29
CA PHE A 333 -6.58 15.23 19.85
C PHE A 333 -6.50 15.44 18.33
N THR A 334 -7.21 14.63 17.57
CA THR A 334 -7.24 14.74 16.11
C THR A 334 -7.76 16.10 15.67
N ASN A 335 -8.87 16.57 16.24
CA ASN A 335 -9.49 17.83 15.86
C ASN A 335 -8.69 19.07 16.32
N THR A 336 -8.04 19.00 17.49
CA THR A 336 -7.37 20.15 18.08
C THR A 336 -5.87 20.23 17.80
N LYS A 337 -5.21 19.11 17.52
CA LYS A 337 -3.75 19.02 17.36
C LYS A 337 -3.29 18.56 15.99
N VAL A 338 -3.97 17.60 15.38
CA VAL A 338 -3.55 17.05 14.08
C VAL A 338 -4.12 17.83 12.91
N LYS A 339 -5.43 17.99 12.83
CA LYS A 339 -6.10 18.72 11.74
C LYS A 339 -5.58 20.15 11.58
N PRO A 340 -5.41 20.96 12.66
CA PRO A 340 -4.89 22.30 12.49
C PRO A 340 -3.51 22.38 11.88
N GLN A 341 -2.61 21.45 12.21
CA GLN A 341 -1.25 21.41 11.65
C GLN A 341 -1.27 21.07 10.15
N PHE A 342 -2.11 20.13 9.72
CA PHE A 342 -2.30 19.85 8.31
C PHE A 342 -2.96 21.03 7.58
N GLN A 343 -3.98 21.63 8.17
CA GLN A 343 -4.69 22.77 7.57
C GLN A 343 -3.79 23.97 7.36
N GLU A 344 -2.88 24.23 8.29
CA GLU A 344 -1.90 25.31 8.15
C GLU A 344 -0.97 25.11 6.95
N ILE A 345 -0.49 23.88 6.75
CA ILE A 345 0.37 23.52 5.61
C ILE A 345 -0.43 23.46 4.32
N LEU A 346 -1.64 22.89 4.36
CA LEU A 346 -2.54 22.72 3.23
C LEU A 346 -3.42 23.97 3.01
N ARG A 347 -2.94 25.17 3.27
CA ARG A 347 -3.69 26.38 2.95
C ARG A 347 -4.16 26.35 1.50
N LEU A 348 -5.47 26.44 1.32
CA LEU A 348 -6.11 26.42 0.01
C LEU A 348 -5.97 27.82 -0.64
N SER A 349 -4.74 28.20 -0.97
CA SER A 349 -4.38 29.44 -1.62
C SER A 349 -3.42 29.18 -2.79
N GLU A 350 -3.41 30.09 -3.74
CA GLU A 350 -2.53 30.01 -4.90
C GLU A 350 -1.03 29.96 -4.53
N GLU A 351 -0.66 30.51 -3.38
CA GLU A 351 0.72 30.52 -2.88
C GLU A 351 1.24 29.09 -2.59
N ASN A 352 0.36 28.15 -2.26
CA ASN A 352 0.71 26.76 -2.01
C ASN A 352 0.73 25.89 -3.28
N ILE A 353 0.49 26.50 -4.43
CA ILE A 353 0.54 25.82 -5.74
C ILE A 353 1.59 26.52 -6.60
N ASP A 354 2.70 25.85 -6.82
CA ASP A 354 3.66 26.26 -7.83
C ASP A 354 3.26 25.66 -9.17
N SER A 355 2.56 26.44 -9.97
CA SER A 355 2.04 26.02 -11.28
C SER A 355 3.13 25.80 -12.33
N THR A 356 4.33 26.33 -12.14
CA THR A 356 5.43 26.20 -13.09
C THR A 356 6.23 24.90 -12.91
N ALA A 357 6.36 24.41 -11.66
CA ALA A 357 7.16 23.24 -11.35
C ALA A 357 6.35 22.07 -10.75
N GLY A 358 5.07 22.27 -10.41
CA GLY A 358 4.26 21.23 -9.77
C GLY A 358 4.74 20.87 -8.36
N ASN A 359 5.46 21.77 -7.68
CA ASN A 359 6.12 21.54 -6.38
C ASN A 359 5.32 22.02 -5.17
N GLY A 360 4.13 22.61 -5.36
CA GLY A 360 3.27 23.06 -4.26
C GLY A 360 2.75 21.91 -3.40
N VAL A 361 2.46 22.21 -2.13
CA VAL A 361 1.98 21.21 -1.14
C VAL A 361 0.70 20.52 -1.60
N LEU A 362 -0.22 21.25 -2.25
CA LEU A 362 -1.49 20.70 -2.75
C LEU A 362 -1.30 19.69 -3.89
N THR A 363 -0.13 19.63 -4.50
CA THR A 363 0.19 18.66 -5.55
C THR A 363 0.92 17.43 -5.01
N LYS A 364 1.23 17.39 -3.73
CA LYS A 364 2.01 16.33 -3.07
C LYS A 364 1.12 15.30 -2.37
N ALA A 365 1.77 14.26 -1.86
CA ALA A 365 1.12 13.17 -1.12
C ALA A 365 0.45 13.61 0.19
N THR A 366 0.73 14.80 0.68
CA THR A 366 0.07 15.38 1.86
C THR A 366 -1.46 15.39 1.70
N VAL A 367 -1.97 15.70 0.52
CA VAL A 367 -3.42 15.72 0.23
C VAL A 367 -4.07 14.35 0.41
N PRO A 368 -3.65 13.28 -0.30
CA PRO A 368 -4.28 11.97 -0.11
C PRO A 368 -4.06 11.40 1.29
N ILE A 369 -2.92 11.61 1.90
CA ILE A 369 -2.63 11.13 3.25
C ILE A 369 -3.53 11.81 4.28
N TYR A 370 -3.71 13.13 4.19
CA TYR A 370 -4.64 13.86 5.05
C TYR A 370 -6.10 13.41 4.84
N ALA A 371 -6.54 13.33 3.59
CA ALA A 371 -7.90 12.95 3.26
C ALA A 371 -8.24 11.52 3.73
N THR A 372 -7.35 10.56 3.46
CA THR A 372 -7.60 9.14 3.73
C THR A 372 -7.11 8.67 5.10
N GLY A 373 -6.11 9.32 5.65
CA GLY A 373 -5.53 8.97 6.94
C GLY A 373 -6.17 9.70 8.12
N VAL A 374 -6.39 11.00 7.99
CA VAL A 374 -6.87 11.85 9.09
C VAL A 374 -8.37 12.08 9.03
N LEU A 375 -8.89 12.51 7.88
CA LEU A 375 -10.30 12.87 7.75
C LEU A 375 -11.26 11.69 7.75
N THR A 376 -10.77 10.47 7.57
CA THR A 376 -11.58 9.24 7.62
C THR A 376 -11.63 8.58 9.00
N CYS A 377 -10.93 9.12 9.99
CA CYS A 377 -10.85 8.52 11.33
C CYS A 377 -12.20 8.40 12.01
N TYR A 378 -13.06 9.38 11.83
CA TYR A 378 -14.38 9.45 12.44
C TYR A 378 -15.43 9.66 11.36
N ILE A 379 -16.60 9.01 11.55
CA ILE A 379 -17.63 8.87 10.51
C ILE A 379 -18.95 9.57 10.84
N GLN A 380 -18.93 10.50 11.78
CA GLN A 380 -20.11 11.31 12.07
C GLN A 380 -20.39 12.27 10.90
N GLU A 381 -21.57 12.82 10.85
CA GLU A 381 -22.00 13.70 9.74
C GLU A 381 -21.07 14.91 9.57
N GLU A 382 -20.62 15.49 10.66
CA GLU A 382 -19.67 16.62 10.65
C GLU A 382 -18.33 16.24 10.00
N ASP A 383 -17.83 15.04 10.31
CA ASP A 383 -16.58 14.53 9.77
C ASP A 383 -16.68 14.27 8.26
N ARG A 384 -17.81 13.73 7.83
CA ARG A 384 -18.08 13.51 6.39
C ARG A 384 -18.18 14.84 5.64
N LYS A 385 -18.84 15.84 6.20
CA LYS A 385 -18.91 17.19 5.61
C LYS A 385 -17.54 17.83 5.47
N LEU A 386 -16.68 17.64 6.46
CA LEU A 386 -15.32 18.16 6.41
C LEU A 386 -14.50 17.50 5.30
N LEU A 387 -14.60 16.19 5.14
CA LEU A 387 -13.92 15.47 4.05
C LEU A 387 -14.43 15.89 2.68
N VAL A 388 -15.74 15.98 2.51
CA VAL A 388 -16.38 16.46 1.27
C VAL A 388 -15.90 17.87 0.94
N GLY A 389 -15.98 18.80 1.89
CA GLY A 389 -15.54 20.18 1.71
C GLY A 389 -14.07 20.29 1.36
N PHE A 390 -13.22 19.50 2.00
CA PHE A 390 -11.79 19.47 1.69
C PHE A 390 -11.51 19.02 0.25
N LEU A 391 -12.13 17.92 -0.18
CA LEU A 391 -11.97 17.41 -1.55
C LEU A 391 -12.51 18.37 -2.59
N GLU A 392 -13.66 19.01 -2.33
CA GLU A 392 -14.22 20.05 -3.20
C GLU A 392 -13.29 21.23 -3.35
N ASP A 393 -12.73 21.72 -2.25
CA ASP A 393 -11.81 22.85 -2.24
C ASP A 393 -10.49 22.53 -2.97
N VAL A 394 -9.93 21.34 -2.76
CA VAL A 394 -8.73 20.87 -3.48
C VAL A 394 -9.01 20.77 -4.98
N MET A 395 -10.13 20.18 -5.36
CA MET A 395 -10.54 20.06 -6.76
C MET A 395 -10.66 21.43 -7.42
N THR A 396 -11.33 22.37 -6.76
CA THR A 396 -11.49 23.73 -7.25
C THR A 396 -10.16 24.44 -7.39
N MET A 397 -9.31 24.38 -6.38
CA MET A 397 -8.04 25.09 -6.38
C MET A 397 -7.07 24.54 -7.45
N LEU A 398 -6.93 23.22 -7.54
CA LEU A 398 -6.08 22.59 -8.55
C LEU A 398 -6.59 22.86 -9.96
N SER A 399 -7.89 22.86 -10.17
CA SER A 399 -8.50 23.13 -11.48
C SER A 399 -8.27 24.57 -11.92
N LEU A 400 -8.54 25.54 -11.06
CA LEU A 400 -8.39 26.97 -11.38
C LEU A 400 -6.95 27.39 -11.58
N SER A 401 -6.02 26.72 -10.95
CA SER A 401 -4.57 27.00 -11.04
C SER A 401 -3.88 26.21 -12.15
N HIS A 402 -4.59 25.39 -12.90
CA HIS A 402 -4.02 24.47 -13.92
C HIS A 402 -2.92 23.55 -13.37
N ALA A 403 -3.01 23.23 -12.07
CA ALA A 403 -2.05 22.37 -11.41
C ALA A 403 -2.28 20.89 -11.76
N PRO A 404 -1.26 20.02 -11.60
CA PRO A 404 -1.44 18.58 -11.73
C PRO A 404 -2.51 18.04 -10.79
N LEU A 405 -3.34 17.12 -11.27
CA LEU A 405 -4.46 16.53 -10.53
C LEU A 405 -4.09 15.24 -9.79
N ASP A 406 -2.81 14.86 -9.80
CA ASP A 406 -2.35 13.57 -9.28
C ASP A 406 -2.67 13.37 -7.79
N SER A 407 -2.56 14.43 -6.98
CA SER A 407 -2.92 14.35 -5.55
C SER A 407 -4.42 14.09 -5.32
N LEU A 408 -5.27 14.72 -6.09
CA LEU A 408 -6.71 14.49 -6.06
C LEU A 408 -7.06 13.09 -6.55
N LYS A 409 -6.45 12.64 -7.64
CA LYS A 409 -6.61 11.28 -8.18
C LYS A 409 -6.18 10.23 -7.16
N ALA A 410 -5.05 10.40 -6.51
CA ALA A 410 -4.58 9.51 -5.47
C ALA A 410 -5.56 9.43 -4.29
N SER A 411 -6.14 10.55 -3.89
CA SER A 411 -7.17 10.60 -2.84
C SER A 411 -8.42 9.81 -3.23
N PHE A 412 -8.88 9.95 -4.46
CA PHE A 412 -10.04 9.21 -4.98
C PHE A 412 -9.76 7.71 -5.10
N VAL A 413 -8.59 7.32 -5.53
CA VAL A 413 -8.19 5.90 -5.61
C VAL A 413 -8.16 5.26 -4.23
N GLU A 414 -7.54 5.90 -3.25
CA GLU A 414 -7.47 5.39 -1.88
C GLU A 414 -8.86 5.31 -1.22
N LEU A 415 -9.66 6.37 -1.30
CA LEU A 415 -11.01 6.39 -0.75
C LEU A 415 -11.94 5.43 -1.48
N GLY A 416 -11.81 5.34 -2.79
CA GLY A 416 -12.64 4.48 -3.64
C GLY A 416 -12.44 2.98 -3.42
N ALA A 417 -11.35 2.57 -2.79
CA ALA A 417 -11.12 1.19 -2.37
C ALA A 417 -12.14 0.70 -1.32
N ASN A 418 -12.74 1.64 -0.57
CA ASN A 418 -13.78 1.33 0.41
C ASN A 418 -15.16 1.74 -0.14
N PRO A 419 -16.09 0.77 -0.37
CA PRO A 419 -17.44 1.07 -0.89
C PRO A 419 -18.24 2.07 -0.07
N ALA A 420 -17.97 2.20 1.22
CA ALA A 420 -18.64 3.17 2.09
C ALA A 420 -18.40 4.63 1.68
N TYR A 421 -17.35 4.91 0.93
CA TYR A 421 -17.03 6.27 0.45
C TYR A 421 -17.48 6.56 -0.98
N HIS A 422 -18.07 5.59 -1.70
CA HIS A 422 -18.50 5.79 -3.09
C HIS A 422 -19.53 6.92 -3.23
N GLU A 423 -20.54 6.93 -2.37
CA GLU A 423 -21.55 8.00 -2.38
C GLU A 423 -20.94 9.37 -2.06
N LEU A 424 -20.01 9.43 -1.13
CA LEU A 424 -19.31 10.66 -0.77
C LEU A 424 -18.49 11.19 -1.95
N LEU A 425 -17.76 10.33 -2.63
CA LEU A 425 -16.98 10.70 -3.81
C LEU A 425 -17.86 11.19 -4.96
N LEU A 426 -18.99 10.55 -5.17
CA LEU A 426 -19.99 10.99 -6.16
C LEU A 426 -20.57 12.37 -5.80
N THR A 427 -20.78 12.65 -4.54
CA THR A 427 -21.20 13.96 -4.05
C THR A 427 -20.17 15.05 -4.36
N VAL A 428 -18.91 14.76 -4.14
CA VAL A 428 -17.78 15.67 -4.49
C VAL A 428 -17.77 15.95 -6.00
N LEU A 429 -17.90 14.91 -6.81
CA LEU A 429 -17.88 15.07 -8.26
C LEU A 429 -19.12 15.81 -8.77
N TRP A 430 -20.27 15.61 -8.16
CA TRP A 430 -21.47 16.37 -8.50
C TRP A 430 -21.30 17.87 -8.25
N TYR A 431 -20.64 18.25 -7.17
CA TYR A 431 -20.24 19.65 -6.94
C TYR A 431 -19.44 20.19 -8.13
N GLY A 432 -18.50 19.41 -8.65
CA GLY A 432 -17.71 19.78 -9.82
C GLY A 432 -18.54 19.85 -11.12
N VAL A 433 -19.50 18.96 -11.30
CA VAL A 433 -20.40 18.93 -12.48
C VAL A 433 -21.22 20.19 -12.61
N VAL A 434 -21.73 20.71 -11.50
CA VAL A 434 -22.59 21.92 -11.46
C VAL A 434 -21.81 23.21 -11.19
N HIS A 435 -20.49 23.15 -11.12
CA HIS A 435 -19.65 24.32 -10.85
C HIS A 435 -19.72 25.34 -11.99
N THR A 436 -19.60 26.61 -11.65
CA THR A 436 -19.64 27.71 -12.62
C THR A 436 -18.43 27.75 -13.56
N SER A 437 -17.26 27.29 -13.10
CA SER A 437 -16.04 27.25 -13.90
C SER A 437 -15.97 26.00 -14.78
N ALA A 438 -15.72 26.18 -16.06
CA ALA A 438 -15.48 25.09 -17.00
C ALA A 438 -14.27 24.23 -16.62
N LEU A 439 -13.24 24.84 -16.04
CA LEU A 439 -12.04 24.12 -15.58
C LEU A 439 -12.37 23.08 -14.50
N VAL A 440 -13.23 23.42 -13.56
CA VAL A 440 -13.69 22.51 -12.51
C VAL A 440 -14.58 21.41 -13.09
N ARG A 441 -15.48 21.75 -14.03
CA ARG A 441 -16.29 20.75 -14.73
C ARG A 441 -15.46 19.77 -15.53
N CYS A 442 -14.41 20.22 -16.20
CA CYS A 442 -13.44 19.33 -16.86
C CYS A 442 -12.78 18.36 -15.90
N THR A 443 -12.35 18.84 -14.75
CA THR A 443 -11.74 18.01 -13.71
C THR A 443 -12.73 16.96 -13.22
N ALA A 444 -13.97 17.33 -12.94
CA ALA A 444 -15.00 16.39 -12.53
C ALA A 444 -15.22 15.30 -13.58
N ALA A 445 -15.30 15.66 -14.87
CA ALA A 445 -15.44 14.71 -15.96
C ALA A 445 -14.30 13.68 -16.00
N ARG A 446 -13.06 14.15 -15.83
CA ARG A 446 -11.87 13.28 -15.81
C ARG A 446 -11.82 12.38 -14.58
N MET A 447 -12.28 12.86 -13.44
CA MET A 447 -12.29 12.08 -12.20
C MET A 447 -13.31 10.94 -12.21
N PHE A 448 -14.38 11.04 -12.97
CA PHE A 448 -15.34 9.95 -13.14
C PHE A 448 -14.70 8.69 -13.72
N GLU A 449 -13.70 8.82 -14.58
CA GLU A 449 -12.94 7.68 -15.10
C GLU A 449 -12.36 6.78 -13.99
N LEU A 450 -11.86 7.38 -12.92
CA LEU A 450 -11.29 6.65 -11.80
C LEU A 450 -12.34 5.90 -10.98
N LEU A 451 -13.54 6.44 -10.87
CA LEU A 451 -14.62 5.84 -10.08
C LEU A 451 -15.31 4.68 -10.80
N VAL A 452 -15.42 4.71 -12.11
CA VAL A 452 -16.15 3.69 -12.89
C VAL A 452 -15.64 2.28 -12.61
N LYS A 453 -14.33 2.10 -12.46
CA LYS A 453 -13.71 0.78 -12.26
C LYS A 453 -14.00 0.15 -10.90
N GLY A 454 -14.20 0.97 -9.87
CA GLY A 454 -14.36 0.50 -8.49
C GLY A 454 -15.78 0.56 -7.95
N VAL A 455 -16.67 1.25 -8.63
CA VAL A 455 -18.06 1.48 -8.21
C VAL A 455 -18.97 0.42 -8.82
N HIS A 456 -19.99 -0.02 -8.07
CA HIS A 456 -20.97 -0.97 -8.56
C HIS A 456 -21.72 -0.45 -9.78
N GLU A 457 -22.03 -1.30 -10.76
CA GLU A 457 -22.71 -0.92 -12.01
C GLU A 457 -24.01 -0.16 -11.79
N THR A 458 -24.75 -0.44 -10.72
CA THR A 458 -25.97 0.29 -10.36
C THR A 458 -25.70 1.77 -10.12
N LEU A 459 -24.63 2.11 -9.39
CA LEU A 459 -24.22 3.50 -9.16
C LEU A 459 -23.69 4.15 -10.44
N VAL A 460 -23.00 3.41 -11.27
CA VAL A 460 -22.56 3.89 -12.58
C VAL A 460 -23.78 4.28 -13.41
N ALA A 461 -24.80 3.44 -13.46
CA ALA A 461 -26.04 3.69 -14.21
C ALA A 461 -26.84 4.88 -13.65
N GLN A 462 -26.92 5.01 -12.34
CA GLN A 462 -27.77 6.01 -11.67
C GLN A 462 -27.11 7.37 -11.47
N ARG A 463 -25.79 7.39 -11.26
CA ARG A 463 -25.07 8.59 -10.84
C ARG A 463 -23.99 9.03 -11.84
N VAL A 464 -23.22 8.11 -12.39
CA VAL A 464 -22.07 8.43 -13.25
C VAL A 464 -22.52 8.76 -14.68
N VAL A 465 -23.25 7.88 -15.33
CA VAL A 465 -23.67 8.05 -16.73
C VAL A 465 -24.56 9.29 -16.91
N PRO A 466 -25.57 9.55 -16.06
CA PRO A 466 -26.35 10.79 -16.19
C PRO A 466 -25.51 12.06 -16.07
N ALA A 467 -24.56 12.08 -15.15
CA ALA A 467 -23.65 13.21 -14.97
C ALA A 467 -22.75 13.42 -16.19
N LEU A 468 -22.18 12.35 -16.74
CA LEU A 468 -21.36 12.41 -17.96
C LEU A 468 -22.15 12.84 -19.19
N ILE A 469 -23.39 12.38 -19.34
CA ILE A 469 -24.26 12.80 -20.43
C ILE A 469 -24.57 14.30 -20.31
N THR A 470 -24.84 14.79 -19.11
CA THR A 470 -25.01 16.22 -18.86
C THR A 470 -23.76 17.00 -19.27
N LEU A 471 -22.56 16.54 -18.87
CA LEU A 471 -21.31 17.19 -19.24
C LEU A 471 -20.99 17.07 -20.74
N SER A 472 -21.44 16.02 -21.40
CA SER A 472 -21.25 15.85 -22.85
C SER A 472 -22.05 16.83 -23.70
N SER A 473 -23.01 17.50 -23.10
CA SER A 473 -23.80 18.60 -23.71
C SER A 473 -23.43 19.97 -23.14
N ASP A 474 -22.32 20.09 -22.46
CA ASP A 474 -21.83 21.35 -21.86
C ASP A 474 -21.57 22.40 -22.95
N PRO A 475 -21.85 23.70 -22.67
CA PRO A 475 -21.53 24.79 -23.62
C PRO A 475 -20.08 24.86 -24.03
N GLU A 476 -19.16 24.48 -23.13
CA GLU A 476 -17.71 24.50 -23.38
C GLU A 476 -17.24 23.16 -23.97
N ILE A 477 -16.58 23.23 -25.12
CA ILE A 477 -16.09 22.03 -25.81
C ILE A 477 -15.05 21.27 -25.01
N SER A 478 -14.21 21.95 -24.24
CA SER A 478 -13.21 21.32 -23.36
C SER A 478 -13.83 20.38 -22.34
N VAL A 479 -15.01 20.73 -21.81
CA VAL A 479 -15.76 19.89 -20.89
C VAL A 479 -16.31 18.65 -21.60
N ARG A 480 -16.85 18.82 -22.78
CA ARG A 480 -17.34 17.70 -23.60
C ARG A 480 -16.24 16.71 -23.92
N ILE A 481 -15.07 17.19 -24.33
CA ILE A 481 -13.89 16.36 -24.61
C ILE A 481 -13.44 15.61 -23.35
N ALA A 482 -13.48 16.24 -22.19
CA ALA A 482 -13.06 15.64 -20.93
C ALA A 482 -13.93 14.43 -20.50
N THR A 483 -15.14 14.27 -21.03
CA THR A 483 -16.01 13.12 -20.76
C THR A 483 -15.59 11.84 -21.48
N ILE A 484 -14.84 11.95 -22.55
CA ILE A 484 -14.53 10.83 -23.45
C ILE A 484 -13.76 9.70 -22.75
N PRO A 485 -12.72 9.94 -21.96
CA PRO A 485 -12.02 8.86 -21.25
C PRO A 485 -12.94 8.07 -20.30
N ALA A 486 -13.86 8.74 -19.60
CA ALA A 486 -14.80 8.08 -18.71
C ALA A 486 -15.81 7.22 -19.47
N PHE A 487 -16.31 7.69 -20.59
CA PHE A 487 -17.15 6.89 -21.47
C PHE A 487 -16.43 5.64 -21.99
N GLY A 488 -15.17 5.78 -22.38
CA GLY A 488 -14.35 4.65 -22.77
C GLY A 488 -14.19 3.61 -21.66
N THR A 489 -13.92 4.05 -20.45
CA THR A 489 -13.81 3.16 -19.30
C THR A 489 -15.12 2.43 -18.99
N ILE A 490 -16.27 3.09 -19.18
CA ILE A 490 -17.58 2.44 -19.08
C ILE A 490 -17.72 1.32 -20.12
N MET A 491 -17.33 1.58 -21.36
CA MET A 491 -17.37 0.56 -22.42
C MET A 491 -16.47 -0.64 -22.15
N GLU A 492 -15.38 -0.43 -21.41
CA GLU A 492 -14.44 -1.48 -21.02
C GLU A 492 -14.93 -2.34 -19.85
N THR A 493 -15.64 -1.74 -18.89
CA THR A 493 -15.90 -2.37 -17.57
C THR A 493 -17.35 -2.78 -17.33
N VAL A 494 -18.32 -2.09 -17.91
CA VAL A 494 -19.74 -2.32 -17.67
C VAL A 494 -20.29 -3.43 -18.57
N THR A 495 -21.21 -4.22 -18.06
CA THR A 495 -21.81 -5.36 -18.78
C THR A 495 -23.27 -5.14 -19.20
N GLN A 496 -23.97 -4.14 -18.63
CA GLN A 496 -25.36 -3.84 -18.95
C GLN A 496 -25.51 -3.26 -20.36
N ARG A 497 -26.25 -3.93 -21.23
CA ARG A 497 -26.40 -3.55 -22.63
C ARG A 497 -27.02 -2.17 -22.84
N GLU A 498 -28.05 -1.83 -22.09
CA GLU A 498 -28.74 -0.53 -22.23
C GLU A 498 -27.76 0.62 -21.94
N LEU A 499 -26.94 0.47 -20.93
CA LEU A 499 -25.94 1.45 -20.52
C LEU A 499 -24.86 1.59 -21.58
N LEU A 500 -24.36 0.47 -22.09
CA LEU A 500 -23.36 0.44 -23.17
C LEU A 500 -23.89 1.09 -24.45
N GLU A 501 -25.14 0.83 -24.81
CA GLU A 501 -25.78 1.47 -25.99
C GLU A 501 -25.91 2.98 -25.82
N ARG A 502 -26.29 3.47 -24.65
CA ARG A 502 -26.37 4.92 -24.38
C ARG A 502 -25.01 5.60 -24.51
N VAL A 503 -23.96 4.99 -23.95
CA VAL A 503 -22.59 5.52 -24.04
C VAL A 503 -22.06 5.46 -25.46
N LYS A 504 -22.29 4.37 -26.16
CA LYS A 504 -21.95 4.19 -27.58
C LYS A 504 -22.62 5.25 -28.47
N MET A 505 -23.89 5.52 -28.23
CA MET A 505 -24.62 6.59 -28.96
C MET A 505 -23.99 7.97 -28.73
N GLN A 506 -23.56 8.24 -27.51
CA GLN A 506 -22.90 9.51 -27.18
C GLN A 506 -21.54 9.61 -27.86
N LEU A 507 -20.75 8.55 -27.90
CA LEU A 507 -19.48 8.51 -28.63
C LEU A 507 -19.70 8.64 -30.15
N ALA A 508 -20.74 8.00 -30.67
CA ALA A 508 -21.12 8.15 -32.08
C ALA A 508 -21.51 9.60 -32.41
N SER A 509 -22.19 10.26 -31.52
CA SER A 509 -22.55 11.69 -31.68
C SER A 509 -21.29 12.56 -31.80
N PHE A 510 -20.25 12.31 -31.00
CA PHE A 510 -18.98 13.03 -31.11
C PHE A 510 -18.26 12.77 -32.44
N LEU A 511 -18.39 11.58 -33.02
CA LEU A 511 -17.73 11.19 -34.25
C LEU A 511 -18.47 11.62 -35.50
N GLU A 512 -19.82 11.67 -35.47
CA GLU A 512 -20.69 11.84 -36.64
C GLU A 512 -21.27 13.24 -36.77
N ASP A 513 -21.35 14.00 -35.67
CA ASP A 513 -21.91 15.35 -35.71
C ASP A 513 -21.00 16.30 -36.48
N PRO A 514 -21.51 17.03 -37.50
CA PRO A 514 -20.70 17.96 -38.29
C PRO A 514 -20.00 19.06 -37.48
N GLN A 515 -20.54 19.46 -36.32
CA GLN A 515 -19.91 20.48 -35.48
C GLN A 515 -18.53 20.08 -34.95
N TYR A 516 -18.21 18.79 -34.92
CA TYR A 516 -16.94 18.27 -34.40
C TYR A 516 -15.91 17.91 -35.49
N GLN A 517 -16.23 18.10 -36.77
CA GLN A 517 -15.36 17.72 -37.89
C GLN A 517 -13.97 18.37 -37.82
N ASP A 518 -13.89 19.60 -37.37
CA ASP A 518 -12.64 20.37 -37.30
C ASP A 518 -12.03 20.38 -35.89
N GLN A 519 -12.59 19.62 -34.95
CA GLN A 519 -12.12 19.56 -33.57
C GLN A 519 -11.01 18.54 -33.40
N HIS A 520 -9.77 19.00 -33.60
CA HIS A 520 -8.58 18.18 -33.49
C HIS A 520 -8.43 17.49 -32.11
N SER A 521 -8.58 18.23 -31.02
CA SER A 521 -8.45 17.71 -29.65
C SER A 521 -9.47 16.63 -29.34
N LEU A 522 -10.69 16.76 -29.85
CA LEU A 522 -11.74 15.76 -29.66
C LEU A 522 -11.39 14.44 -30.37
N HIS A 523 -10.96 14.52 -31.61
CA HIS A 523 -10.54 13.35 -32.39
C HIS A 523 -9.35 12.64 -31.75
N THR A 524 -8.36 13.39 -31.29
CA THR A 524 -7.20 12.87 -30.59
C THR A 524 -7.59 12.11 -29.34
N GLU A 525 -8.47 12.67 -28.52
CA GLU A 525 -8.95 12.06 -27.30
C GLU A 525 -9.73 10.76 -27.55
N ILE A 526 -10.59 10.75 -28.55
CA ILE A 526 -11.33 9.55 -28.97
C ILE A 526 -10.39 8.45 -29.44
N ILE A 527 -9.40 8.77 -30.25
CA ILE A 527 -8.41 7.81 -30.77
C ILE A 527 -7.62 7.19 -29.62
N LYS A 528 -7.11 8.01 -28.71
CA LYS A 528 -6.42 7.55 -27.51
C LYS A 528 -7.29 6.61 -26.67
N THR A 529 -8.54 6.98 -26.48
CA THR A 529 -9.49 6.19 -25.70
C THR A 529 -9.78 4.86 -26.35
N PHE A 530 -9.99 4.83 -27.66
CA PHE A 530 -10.20 3.59 -28.41
C PHE A 530 -9.00 2.65 -28.34
N GLY A 531 -7.79 3.17 -28.43
CA GLY A 531 -6.58 2.37 -28.26
C GLY A 531 -6.41 1.78 -26.88
N ARG A 532 -6.80 2.55 -25.85
CA ARG A 532 -6.73 2.13 -24.45
C ARG A 532 -7.76 1.06 -24.10
N VAL A 533 -9.01 1.25 -24.50
CA VAL A 533 -10.12 0.39 -24.06
C VAL A 533 -10.49 -0.70 -25.07
N GLY A 534 -10.21 -0.52 -26.35
CA GLY A 534 -10.58 -1.45 -27.41
C GLY A 534 -10.17 -2.90 -27.18
N PRO A 535 -8.91 -3.17 -26.77
CA PRO A 535 -8.46 -4.54 -26.49
C PRO A 535 -9.21 -5.28 -25.38
N ASN A 536 -9.74 -4.54 -24.42
CA ASN A 536 -10.44 -5.09 -23.24
C ASN A 536 -11.96 -4.93 -23.29
N ALA A 537 -12.48 -4.17 -24.23
CA ALA A 537 -13.91 -3.97 -24.41
C ALA A 537 -14.58 -5.22 -25.00
N GLU A 538 -15.92 -5.26 -24.96
CA GLU A 538 -16.70 -6.30 -25.61
C GLU A 538 -16.28 -6.42 -27.10
N PRO A 539 -16.02 -7.62 -27.60
CA PRO A 539 -15.58 -7.81 -29.00
C PRO A 539 -16.50 -7.17 -30.03
N ARG A 540 -17.78 -7.16 -29.78
CA ARG A 540 -18.77 -6.51 -30.64
C ARG A 540 -18.56 -5.02 -30.74
N PHE A 541 -18.31 -4.32 -29.63
CA PHE A 541 -18.01 -2.91 -29.62
C PHE A 541 -16.70 -2.60 -30.37
N ARG A 542 -15.67 -3.38 -30.13
CA ARG A 542 -14.38 -3.26 -30.85
C ARG A 542 -14.57 -3.44 -32.35
N ASP A 543 -15.22 -4.49 -32.76
CA ASP A 543 -15.33 -4.90 -34.16
C ASP A 543 -16.31 -4.07 -34.98
N GLU A 544 -17.46 -3.73 -34.41
CA GLU A 544 -18.53 -3.00 -35.12
C GLU A 544 -18.43 -1.49 -35.00
N PHE A 545 -17.76 -0.98 -33.98
CA PHE A 545 -17.69 0.45 -33.67
C PHE A 545 -16.27 1.03 -33.73
N VAL A 546 -15.34 0.49 -32.93
CA VAL A 546 -13.99 1.07 -32.77
C VAL A 546 -13.20 1.00 -34.09
N ILE A 547 -13.05 -0.18 -34.63
CA ILE A 547 -12.22 -0.41 -35.83
C ILE A 547 -12.78 0.32 -37.06
N PRO A 548 -14.12 0.27 -37.37
CA PRO A 548 -14.66 1.05 -38.46
C PRO A 548 -14.47 2.55 -38.34
N HIS A 549 -14.60 3.11 -37.12
CA HIS A 549 -14.39 4.54 -36.88
C HIS A 549 -12.93 4.96 -36.96
N LEU A 550 -12.01 4.12 -36.52
CA LEU A 550 -10.57 4.35 -36.71
C LEU A 550 -10.21 4.41 -38.20
N HIS A 551 -10.80 3.53 -39.01
CA HIS A 551 -10.65 3.56 -40.46
C HIS A 551 -11.14 4.88 -41.09
N LYS A 552 -12.32 5.33 -40.70
CA LYS A 552 -12.87 6.64 -41.14
C LYS A 552 -11.97 7.80 -40.72
N LEU A 553 -11.47 7.78 -39.48
CA LEU A 553 -10.56 8.83 -38.99
C LEU A 553 -9.23 8.82 -39.75
N ALA A 554 -8.71 7.66 -40.10
CA ALA A 554 -7.50 7.54 -40.93
C ALA A 554 -7.73 8.10 -42.34
N LEU A 555 -8.87 7.83 -42.96
CA LEU A 555 -9.26 8.39 -44.28
C LEU A 555 -9.34 9.91 -44.26
N VAL A 556 -10.01 10.47 -43.23
CA VAL A 556 -10.16 11.91 -43.04
C VAL A 556 -8.80 12.57 -42.81
N ASN A 557 -7.90 11.93 -42.07
CA ASN A 557 -6.57 12.45 -41.79
C ASN A 557 -5.69 12.56 -43.05
N ASN A 558 -5.89 11.68 -44.02
CA ASN A 558 -5.18 11.78 -45.33
C ASN A 558 -5.49 13.09 -46.06
N GLN A 559 -6.63 13.71 -45.78
CA GLN A 559 -7.06 14.98 -46.39
C GLN A 559 -6.75 16.20 -45.52
N GLN A 560 -6.14 16.00 -44.36
CA GLN A 560 -5.77 17.09 -43.46
C GLN A 560 -4.68 17.97 -44.07
N SER A 561 -4.94 19.27 -44.14
CA SER A 561 -4.05 20.25 -44.74
C SER A 561 -2.93 20.76 -43.84
N VAL A 562 -3.08 20.63 -42.51
CA VAL A 562 -2.11 21.12 -41.52
C VAL A 562 -1.22 19.96 -41.08
N ASP A 563 0.05 20.02 -41.45
CA ASP A 563 1.02 18.92 -41.21
C ASP A 563 1.19 18.54 -39.74
N SER A 564 1.20 19.52 -38.84
CA SER A 564 1.32 19.24 -37.38
C SER A 564 0.14 18.46 -36.82
N LYS A 565 -1.09 18.82 -37.22
CA LYS A 565 -2.30 18.10 -36.83
C LYS A 565 -2.38 16.72 -37.47
N ARG A 566 -1.97 16.62 -38.74
CA ARG A 566 -1.91 15.36 -39.47
C ARG A 566 -0.95 14.37 -38.80
N LEU A 567 0.24 14.83 -38.43
CA LEU A 567 1.21 14.01 -37.71
C LEU A 567 0.72 13.56 -36.35
N ASP A 568 0.12 14.45 -35.58
CA ASP A 568 -0.41 14.16 -34.23
C ASP A 568 -1.49 13.09 -34.28
N ILE A 569 -2.46 13.23 -35.17
CA ILE A 569 -3.51 12.21 -35.37
C ILE A 569 -2.92 10.90 -35.86
N ALA A 570 -1.98 10.93 -36.81
CA ALA A 570 -1.31 9.74 -37.31
C ALA A 570 -0.55 8.99 -36.24
N THR A 571 0.13 9.70 -35.34
CA THR A 571 0.83 9.12 -34.21
C THR A 571 -0.13 8.41 -33.25
N HIS A 572 -1.25 9.04 -32.91
CA HIS A 572 -2.25 8.42 -32.06
C HIS A 572 -2.97 7.24 -32.71
N LEU A 573 -3.25 7.32 -34.02
CA LEU A 573 -3.79 6.19 -34.78
C LEU A 573 -2.81 5.01 -34.79
N PHE A 574 -1.52 5.28 -34.95
CA PHE A 574 -0.48 4.26 -34.91
C PHE A 574 -0.47 3.53 -33.56
N GLU A 575 -0.50 4.25 -32.44
CA GLU A 575 -0.54 3.67 -31.11
C GLU A 575 -1.81 2.82 -30.90
N SER A 576 -2.95 3.30 -31.35
CA SER A 576 -4.23 2.59 -31.24
C SER A 576 -4.27 1.33 -32.09
N TYR A 577 -3.80 1.39 -33.34
CA TYR A 577 -3.69 0.19 -34.18
C TYR A 577 -2.68 -0.81 -33.62
N SER A 578 -1.58 -0.36 -33.06
CA SER A 578 -0.61 -1.21 -32.40
C SER A 578 -1.22 -1.96 -31.22
N ALA A 579 -2.02 -1.28 -30.41
CA ALA A 579 -2.75 -1.91 -29.29
C ALA A 579 -3.77 -2.94 -29.77
N LEU A 580 -4.52 -2.63 -30.83
CA LEU A 580 -5.54 -3.49 -31.39
C LEU A 580 -4.95 -4.66 -32.22
N SER A 581 -3.75 -4.57 -32.73
CA SER A 581 -3.09 -5.65 -33.47
C SER A 581 -2.87 -6.92 -32.66
N CYS A 582 -2.89 -6.81 -31.32
CA CYS A 582 -2.82 -7.94 -30.40
C CYS A 582 -4.16 -8.69 -30.24
N CYS A 583 -5.25 -8.17 -30.79
CA CYS A 583 -6.57 -8.77 -30.71
C CYS A 583 -6.86 -9.70 -31.89
N PHE A 584 -7.81 -10.62 -31.68
CA PHE A 584 -8.35 -11.41 -32.79
C PHE A 584 -9.27 -10.53 -33.63
N ILE A 585 -8.98 -10.41 -34.90
CA ILE A 585 -9.76 -9.64 -35.87
C ILE A 585 -10.23 -10.60 -36.96
N SER A 586 -11.57 -10.60 -37.24
CA SER A 586 -12.15 -11.43 -38.28
C SER A 586 -11.62 -11.04 -39.67
N GLU A 587 -11.65 -11.95 -40.61
CA GLU A 587 -11.16 -11.74 -41.98
C GLU A 587 -11.91 -10.58 -42.66
N ASP A 588 -13.24 -10.56 -42.56
CA ASP A 588 -14.06 -9.49 -43.14
C ASP A 588 -13.69 -8.10 -42.59
N LEU A 589 -13.49 -8.03 -41.29
CA LEU A 589 -13.09 -6.79 -40.62
C LEU A 589 -11.63 -6.41 -40.99
N MET A 590 -10.75 -7.37 -41.11
CA MET A 590 -9.37 -7.16 -41.54
C MET A 590 -9.31 -6.58 -42.94
N VAL A 591 -10.00 -7.18 -43.89
CA VAL A 591 -10.02 -6.75 -45.31
C VAL A 591 -10.73 -5.41 -45.50
N ASN A 592 -11.85 -5.20 -44.82
CA ASN A 592 -12.71 -4.04 -45.08
C ASN A 592 -12.33 -2.80 -44.27
N HIS A 593 -11.71 -2.95 -43.09
CA HIS A 593 -11.47 -1.84 -42.17
C HIS A 593 -10.07 -1.78 -41.59
N PHE A 594 -9.55 -2.86 -41.02
CA PHE A 594 -8.28 -2.82 -40.30
C PHE A 594 -7.10 -2.60 -41.20
N LEU A 595 -6.97 -3.44 -42.22
CA LEU A 595 -5.90 -3.33 -43.21
C LEU A 595 -5.99 -2.05 -44.06
N PRO A 596 -7.15 -1.64 -44.57
CA PRO A 596 -7.30 -0.33 -45.25
C PRO A 596 -6.94 0.84 -44.34
N GLY A 597 -7.32 0.81 -43.06
CA GLY A 597 -6.95 1.83 -42.07
C GLY A 597 -5.44 1.92 -41.87
N LEU A 598 -4.74 0.80 -41.75
CA LEU A 598 -3.28 0.75 -41.68
C LEU A 598 -2.63 1.31 -42.92
N LYS A 599 -3.14 1.03 -44.12
CA LYS A 599 -2.62 1.57 -45.39
C LYS A 599 -2.81 3.06 -45.47
N CYS A 600 -3.96 3.58 -45.03
CA CYS A 600 -4.20 5.04 -44.94
C CYS A 600 -3.20 5.70 -43.97
N LEU A 601 -2.98 5.08 -42.84
CA LEU A 601 -2.02 5.56 -41.83
C LEU A 601 -0.58 5.57 -42.39
N ARG A 602 -0.18 4.54 -43.13
CA ARG A 602 1.14 4.47 -43.77
C ARG A 602 1.38 5.63 -44.71
N THR A 603 0.37 6.07 -45.49
CA THR A 603 0.46 7.22 -46.36
C THR A 603 0.81 8.50 -45.59
N ASP A 604 0.24 8.69 -44.41
CA ASP A 604 0.53 9.83 -43.54
C ASP A 604 1.93 9.75 -42.90
N MET A 605 2.37 8.55 -42.51
CA MET A 605 3.65 8.34 -41.84
C MET A 605 4.87 8.36 -42.77
N GLU A 606 4.69 8.05 -44.09
CA GLU A 606 5.76 8.05 -45.09
C GLU A 606 6.51 9.37 -45.16
N HIS A 607 5.80 10.48 -44.99
CA HIS A 607 6.36 11.84 -45.07
C HIS A 607 6.77 12.42 -43.73
N LEU A 608 6.34 11.84 -42.60
CA LEU A 608 6.39 12.45 -41.28
C LEU A 608 7.28 11.74 -40.29
N SER A 609 7.41 10.40 -40.37
CA SER A 609 8.23 9.61 -39.46
C SER A 609 8.70 8.30 -40.09
N PRO A 610 9.93 8.24 -40.64
CA PRO A 610 10.44 7.02 -41.25
C PRO A 610 10.53 5.80 -40.35
N GLU A 611 10.77 6.00 -39.06
CA GLU A 611 10.87 4.92 -38.09
C GLU A 611 9.52 4.21 -37.87
N HIS A 612 8.46 4.98 -37.75
CA HIS A 612 7.10 4.44 -37.59
C HIS A 612 6.62 3.76 -38.88
N GLU A 613 7.03 4.26 -40.05
CA GLU A 613 6.67 3.67 -41.33
C GLU A 613 7.21 2.24 -41.46
N VAL A 614 8.43 1.95 -41.03
CA VAL A 614 9.02 0.62 -41.08
C VAL A 614 8.22 -0.37 -40.25
N ILE A 615 7.84 0.01 -39.02
CA ILE A 615 7.04 -0.81 -38.11
C ILE A 615 5.65 -1.06 -38.70
N LEU A 616 5.03 -0.01 -39.22
CA LEU A 616 3.72 -0.05 -39.83
C LEU A 616 3.70 -0.93 -41.10
N SER A 617 4.72 -0.86 -41.92
CA SER A 617 4.87 -1.74 -43.08
C SER A 617 5.01 -3.19 -42.70
N SER A 618 5.70 -3.50 -41.63
CA SER A 618 5.79 -4.85 -41.06
C SER A 618 4.42 -5.33 -40.56
N MET A 619 3.65 -4.49 -39.86
CA MET A 619 2.29 -4.81 -39.42
C MET A 619 1.36 -5.13 -40.60
N ILE A 620 1.42 -4.33 -41.66
CA ILE A 620 0.64 -4.52 -42.89
C ILE A 620 0.96 -5.87 -43.52
N LYS A 621 2.25 -6.21 -43.65
CA LYS A 621 2.68 -7.51 -44.20
C LYS A 621 2.17 -8.68 -43.39
N GLU A 622 2.23 -8.60 -42.04
CA GLU A 622 1.69 -9.65 -41.18
C GLU A 622 0.18 -9.83 -41.35
N CYS A 623 -0.55 -8.73 -41.47
CA CYS A 623 -1.98 -8.76 -41.70
C CYS A 623 -2.34 -9.34 -43.08
N GLU A 624 -1.60 -8.99 -44.14
CA GLU A 624 -1.76 -9.53 -45.49
C GLU A 624 -1.48 -11.03 -45.52
N GLN A 625 -0.42 -11.49 -44.86
CA GLN A 625 -0.11 -12.92 -44.73
C GLN A 625 -1.17 -13.71 -44.00
N LYS A 626 -1.78 -13.14 -42.95
CA LYS A 626 -2.89 -13.78 -42.23
C LYS A 626 -4.12 -13.97 -43.13
N VAL A 627 -4.40 -13.02 -43.98
CA VAL A 627 -5.50 -13.11 -44.97
C VAL A 627 -5.18 -14.13 -46.05
N GLU A 628 -3.99 -14.12 -46.63
CA GLU A 628 -3.57 -15.03 -47.66
C GLU A 628 -3.47 -16.50 -47.20
N ASN A 629 -2.94 -16.73 -46.00
CA ASN A 629 -2.81 -18.08 -45.45
C ASN A 629 -4.15 -18.73 -45.14
N LYS A 630 -5.21 -17.97 -44.88
CA LYS A 630 -6.56 -18.51 -44.66
C LYS A 630 -7.30 -18.80 -45.97
N THR A 631 -7.05 -18.01 -47.02
CA THR A 631 -7.64 -18.26 -48.35
C THR A 631 -7.09 -19.52 -49.03
N VAL A 632 -5.91 -20.00 -48.62
CA VAL A 632 -5.32 -21.25 -49.10
C VAL A 632 -5.79 -22.50 -48.33
N GLN A 633 -6.48 -22.35 -47.18
CA GLN A 633 -6.92 -23.43 -46.32
C GLN A 633 -8.45 -23.59 -46.25
N GLU A 634 -9.15 -23.67 -47.37
CA GLU A 634 -10.41 -24.38 -47.45
C GLU A 634 -10.24 -25.54 -48.44
N PRO A 635 -10.62 -26.82 -48.16
CA PRO A 635 -11.63 -27.27 -47.21
C PRO A 635 -11.20 -28.43 -46.30
N GLN A 636 -11.87 -28.58 -45.23
CA GLN A 636 -12.17 -29.76 -44.38
C GLN A 636 -11.71 -29.62 -42.93
N GLY A 637 -12.69 -29.61 -42.09
CA GLY A 637 -12.80 -29.77 -40.67
C GLY A 637 -11.63 -30.40 -39.91
N SER A 638 -10.97 -29.61 -39.12
CA SER A 638 -10.50 -29.99 -37.78
C SER A 638 -10.11 -28.69 -37.05
N MET A 639 -10.73 -28.44 -35.93
CA MET A 639 -10.36 -27.39 -35.01
C MET A 639 -8.91 -27.61 -34.57
N SER A 640 -8.02 -26.74 -34.96
CA SER A 640 -6.62 -26.85 -34.57
C SER A 640 -6.34 -26.01 -33.34
N ILE A 641 -6.00 -26.70 -32.27
CA ILE A 641 -5.36 -26.18 -31.06
C ILE A 641 -4.03 -25.46 -31.37
N ALA A 642 -3.50 -25.62 -32.56
CA ALA A 642 -2.26 -25.01 -33.04
C ALA A 642 -2.35 -23.47 -33.31
N ALA A 643 -3.55 -22.94 -33.58
CA ALA A 643 -3.72 -21.51 -33.87
C ALA A 643 -3.54 -20.58 -32.65
N SER A 644 -3.74 -21.11 -31.43
CA SER A 644 -3.51 -20.33 -30.19
C SER A 644 -2.03 -20.26 -29.79
N LEU A 645 -1.22 -21.25 -30.18
CA LEU A 645 0.20 -21.32 -29.84
C LEU A 645 1.07 -20.42 -30.77
N VAL A 646 0.69 -20.28 -32.02
CA VAL A 646 1.39 -19.44 -33.00
C VAL A 646 1.18 -17.94 -32.70
N SER A 647 0.07 -17.57 -32.05
CA SER A 647 -0.23 -16.18 -31.74
C SER A 647 0.62 -15.62 -30.59
N GLU A 648 1.07 -16.43 -29.63
CA GLU A 648 1.92 -15.98 -28.52
C GLU A 648 3.38 -15.78 -28.91
N ASP A 649 3.94 -16.63 -29.74
CA ASP A 649 5.31 -16.49 -30.23
C ASP A 649 5.45 -15.28 -31.16
N THR A 650 4.42 -14.99 -31.95
CA THR A 650 4.40 -13.82 -32.84
C THR A 650 4.24 -12.53 -32.04
N LYS A 651 3.44 -12.55 -30.97
CA LYS A 651 3.30 -11.42 -30.02
C LYS A 651 4.63 -11.09 -29.33
N THR A 652 5.35 -12.12 -28.88
CA THR A 652 6.62 -11.96 -28.16
C THR A 652 7.73 -11.43 -29.09
N LYS A 653 7.80 -11.92 -30.33
CA LYS A 653 8.75 -11.45 -31.35
C LYS A 653 8.45 -10.02 -31.80
N PHE A 654 7.17 -9.67 -31.92
CA PHE A 654 6.75 -8.33 -32.30
C PHE A 654 7.03 -7.31 -31.17
N LEU A 655 6.72 -7.65 -29.92
CA LEU A 655 7.00 -6.85 -28.74
C LEU A 655 8.50 -6.62 -28.53
N ASN A 656 9.32 -7.65 -28.74
CA ASN A 656 10.77 -7.53 -28.64
C ASN A 656 11.37 -6.66 -29.75
N LYS A 657 10.80 -6.72 -30.95
CA LYS A 657 11.25 -5.90 -32.09
C LYS A 657 10.83 -4.43 -31.94
N MET A 658 9.66 -4.18 -31.37
CA MET A 658 9.21 -2.82 -31.03
C MET A 658 10.03 -2.18 -29.90
N GLY A 659 10.39 -2.96 -28.87
CA GLY A 659 11.22 -2.50 -27.76
C GLY A 659 12.64 -2.11 -28.15
N GLN A 660 13.16 -2.67 -29.25
CA GLN A 660 14.50 -2.36 -29.76
C GLN A 660 14.56 -1.15 -30.71
N LEU A 661 13.43 -0.71 -31.26
CA LEU A 661 13.38 0.31 -32.30
C LEU A 661 12.91 1.70 -31.83
N THR A 662 12.47 1.86 -30.59
CA THR A 662 11.96 3.16 -30.13
C THR A 662 12.73 3.69 -28.93
N THR A 663 13.36 4.85 -29.10
CA THR A 663 13.85 5.71 -28.00
C THR A 663 12.72 6.28 -27.14
N SER A 664 11.46 6.11 -27.55
CA SER A 664 10.23 6.38 -26.78
C SER A 664 9.57 5.11 -26.25
N GLY A 665 10.31 4.01 -26.10
CA GLY A 665 9.86 2.72 -25.59
C GLY A 665 9.19 2.74 -24.20
N ALA A 666 9.37 3.83 -23.45
CA ALA A 666 8.72 4.00 -22.15
C ALA A 666 7.19 4.18 -22.24
N MET A 667 6.67 4.78 -23.31
CA MET A 667 5.21 4.96 -23.48
C MET A 667 4.50 3.67 -23.91
N LEU A 668 5.10 2.92 -24.81
CA LEU A 668 4.56 1.64 -25.26
C LEU A 668 4.72 0.53 -24.22
N ALA A 669 5.82 0.51 -23.49
CA ALA A 669 6.03 -0.40 -22.38
C ALA A 669 4.97 -0.21 -21.26
N ASN A 670 4.54 1.01 -20.99
CA ASN A 670 3.48 1.30 -20.01
C ASN A 670 2.10 0.81 -20.45
N VAL A 671 1.81 0.78 -21.74
CA VAL A 671 0.54 0.23 -22.26
C VAL A 671 0.52 -1.30 -22.11
N PHE A 672 1.67 -1.96 -22.22
CA PHE A 672 1.79 -3.42 -22.15
C PHE A 672 2.10 -3.94 -20.75
N GLN A 673 2.74 -3.16 -19.87
CA GLN A 673 2.99 -3.54 -18.46
C GLN A 673 1.76 -3.48 -17.55
N ARG A 674 0.68 -2.79 -17.96
CA ARG A 674 -0.58 -2.77 -17.20
C ARG A 674 -1.41 -4.06 -17.32
N LYS A 675 -0.88 -5.11 -17.98
CA LYS A 675 -1.53 -6.42 -18.15
C LYS A 675 -0.89 -7.56 -17.34
N LYS A 676 -0.11 -7.27 -16.32
CA LYS A 676 0.29 -8.30 -15.33
C LYS A 676 -0.36 -8.04 -13.99
#